data_8b1d1f3924ce285d2c403adb2aa7cf9c
#
_entry.id   8b1d1f3924ce285d2c403adb2aa7cf9c
#
_cell.length_a   1.000
_cell.length_b   1.000
_cell.length_c   1.000
_cell.angle_alpha   90.00
_cell.angle_beta   90.00
_cell.angle_gamma   90.00
#
_symmetry.space_group_name_H-M   'P 1'
#
loop_
_entity.id
_entity.type
_entity.pdbx_description
1 polymer ?
#
loop_
_entity_poly.entity_id
_entity_poly.type
_entity_poly.pdbx_seq_one_letter_code
_entity_poly.pdbx_strand_id
1 'polypeptide(L)'
;MFLISTWAIILLFFLGIREVKPGKCPKFCMCDSIQLTVACVKKNLTDIPPTIDEITVKLDLRGNNIKELPTGAFKHTPYLTHLSLQRTGIRKVREGAFRSLGRLVFLNLAYNDIDILYQESFDGLSSLKQLIIDHNRIEEIQPGAFSQLGFLNLLSITHNQLVYVPNMAFQGLQNIKWLRLSHNALNYIDTEAFAGLFTLTRLSLDNNELQFFPTDTMTRLPEVTRLDLSYNPMTYLGEEVVSMAKLTHLFLDHNSLQDFSSAAVLLSPKLTHLDLSHNQLRVLQPLALGSPKLTRLNLAGNPIYCSCYLRPLREWAIQDQVRLRGTCSGPPHLSGESLDTVQPVDLRCQSQEAMLKAELEEQRRLPPPPTTPPDDKVKCPDNCICETENYHTSCEKQGHTKVPRGFSPDTRLLDLRDNHFHYIASNSFPGLPEVVSLHLQRCKIHEVEGGAFSGMKGLVYLYLSENNLMSLSPDVFKGLPQLTYLHLEKNQFKQFPKRAFALLPGLLALHLENNAITKLETGILTGAEKLRSLFLTKNEITNIAPGAFDPASDLATLHLGNNKLKEVPTNAFPKTGSLTELNLSHNPIRWIGAEAFLPIATSLKHLYLNNLSLEKMSKYSLAGLGSGLQSLLLEGNQLEDVPDFSPLTGLEVINLAENPLLCDCPLLPLRKWLERVNLKVRAKCGYPPELKGQRVKDIHVFKGCPGQGPPRSQNLKITKAPKSTKSKPHKNAKSHFVQKPSVKNRKSV
;
A
#
# COMPACT_ATOMS: atom_id res chain seq x y z
N MET A 1 -51.80 -28.97 -51.40
CA MET A 1 -51.43 -27.69 -50.77
C MET A 1 -50.49 -27.85 -49.57
N PHE A 2 -49.76 -28.96 -49.45
CA PHE A 2 -48.81 -29.25 -48.35
C PHE A 2 -47.36 -29.41 -48.78
N LEU A 3 -47.03 -29.29 -50.07
CA LEU A 3 -45.66 -29.47 -50.60
C LEU A 3 -44.92 -28.16 -50.90
N ILE A 4 -45.58 -26.98 -50.79
CA ILE A 4 -44.97 -25.69 -51.06
C ILE A 4 -44.39 -25.09 -49.77
N SER A 5 -44.85 -25.54 -48.58
CA SER A 5 -44.41 -25.05 -47.30
C SER A 5 -43.01 -25.56 -46.83
N THR A 6 -42.63 -26.76 -47.25
CA THR A 6 -41.35 -27.40 -46.87
C THR A 6 -40.15 -26.81 -47.62
N TRP A 7 -40.34 -26.44 -48.90
CA TRP A 7 -39.28 -25.78 -49.68
C TRP A 7 -38.97 -24.33 -49.23
N ALA A 8 -39.96 -23.60 -48.73
CA ALA A 8 -39.76 -22.25 -48.21
C ALA A 8 -38.98 -22.24 -46.88
N ILE A 9 -39.17 -23.27 -46.04
CA ILE A 9 -38.42 -23.43 -44.78
C ILE A 9 -36.98 -23.87 -45.06
N ILE A 10 -36.76 -24.74 -46.05
CA ILE A 10 -35.42 -25.16 -46.47
C ILE A 10 -34.66 -24.00 -47.13
N LEU A 11 -35.33 -23.14 -47.93
CA LEU A 11 -34.69 -21.93 -48.49
C LEU A 11 -34.36 -20.89 -47.45
N LEU A 12 -35.15 -20.74 -46.34
CA LEU A 12 -34.85 -19.87 -45.22
C LEU A 12 -33.68 -20.40 -44.38
N PHE A 13 -33.47 -21.71 -44.30
CA PHE A 13 -32.30 -22.29 -43.65
C PHE A 13 -31.01 -22.12 -44.48
N PHE A 14 -31.10 -22.14 -45.83
CA PHE A 14 -29.93 -21.89 -46.70
C PHE A 14 -29.59 -20.42 -46.86
N LEU A 15 -30.52 -19.48 -46.63
CA LEU A 15 -30.24 -18.03 -46.64
C LEU A 15 -29.72 -17.50 -45.30
N GLY A 16 -29.76 -18.34 -44.26
CA GLY A 16 -29.24 -17.98 -42.92
C GLY A 16 -27.80 -18.42 -42.62
N ILE A 17 -27.20 -19.23 -43.48
CA ILE A 17 -25.78 -19.57 -43.36
C ILE A 17 -24.97 -18.40 -43.96
N ARG A 18 -24.72 -17.37 -43.17
CA ARG A 18 -23.59 -16.48 -43.46
C ARG A 18 -22.37 -17.39 -43.61
N GLU A 19 -21.79 -17.43 -44.80
CA GLU A 19 -20.45 -17.96 -44.99
C GLU A 19 -19.55 -17.32 -43.92
N VAL A 20 -19.16 -18.08 -42.91
CA VAL A 20 -18.10 -17.71 -42.00
C VAL A 20 -16.87 -17.70 -42.87
N LYS A 21 -16.46 -16.48 -43.34
CA LYS A 21 -15.18 -16.30 -44.02
C LYS A 21 -14.12 -16.95 -43.14
N PRO A 22 -13.25 -17.83 -43.71
CA PRO A 22 -12.19 -18.45 -42.92
C PRO A 22 -11.39 -17.33 -42.24
N GLY A 23 -11.32 -17.38 -40.92
CA GLY A 23 -10.65 -16.36 -40.13
C GLY A 23 -9.23 -16.12 -40.63
N LYS A 24 -8.76 -14.88 -40.63
CA LYS A 24 -7.41 -14.52 -41.07
C LYS A 24 -6.40 -15.13 -40.10
N CYS A 25 -5.67 -16.16 -40.51
CA CYS A 25 -4.61 -16.79 -39.75
C CYS A 25 -3.23 -16.33 -40.24
N PRO A 26 -2.37 -15.76 -39.40
CA PRO A 26 -1.00 -15.42 -39.80
C PRO A 26 -0.20 -16.65 -40.26
N LYS A 27 0.65 -16.51 -41.29
CA LYS A 27 1.37 -17.61 -41.94
C LYS A 27 2.11 -18.61 -41.05
N PHE A 28 2.58 -18.16 -39.88
CA PHE A 28 3.39 -18.98 -38.97
C PHE A 28 2.65 -19.40 -37.70
N CYS A 29 1.36 -19.05 -37.57
CA CYS A 29 0.57 -19.31 -36.37
C CYS A 29 -0.36 -20.49 -36.59
N MET A 30 -0.81 -21.10 -35.53
CA MET A 30 -1.90 -22.09 -35.52
C MET A 30 -3.17 -21.41 -35.05
N CYS A 31 -4.24 -21.56 -35.79
CA CYS A 31 -5.52 -20.94 -35.50
C CYS A 31 -6.61 -22.02 -35.33
N ASP A 32 -7.34 -21.91 -34.24
CA ASP A 32 -8.53 -22.70 -33.97
C ASP A 32 -9.77 -21.80 -34.13
N SER A 33 -10.51 -21.99 -35.18
CA SER A 33 -11.70 -21.19 -35.52
C SER A 33 -12.90 -21.49 -34.61
N ILE A 34 -12.93 -22.66 -33.95
CA ILE A 34 -14.01 -23.06 -33.02
C ILE A 34 -13.77 -22.36 -31.67
N GLN A 35 -12.54 -22.42 -31.16
CA GLN A 35 -12.16 -21.79 -29.87
C GLN A 35 -11.76 -20.33 -30.03
N LEU A 36 -11.71 -19.79 -31.24
CA LEU A 36 -11.25 -18.44 -31.57
C LEU A 36 -9.86 -18.15 -30.98
N THR A 37 -8.96 -19.14 -31.09
CA THR A 37 -7.63 -19.10 -30.51
C THR A 37 -6.56 -18.98 -31.60
N VAL A 38 -5.59 -18.09 -31.42
CA VAL A 38 -4.42 -17.96 -32.29
C VAL A 38 -3.15 -18.18 -31.45
N ALA A 39 -2.33 -19.15 -31.84
CA ALA A 39 -1.07 -19.51 -31.21
C ALA A 39 0.10 -19.30 -32.18
N CYS A 40 0.96 -18.32 -31.86
CA CYS A 40 2.16 -17.99 -32.61
C CYS A 40 3.43 -18.26 -31.75
N VAL A 41 3.50 -19.42 -31.12
CA VAL A 41 4.55 -19.74 -30.11
C VAL A 41 5.88 -20.02 -30.77
N LYS A 42 6.97 -19.36 -30.29
CA LYS A 42 8.37 -19.55 -30.76
C LYS A 42 8.53 -19.38 -32.28
N LYS A 43 7.95 -18.33 -32.83
CA LYS A 43 8.01 -18.04 -34.29
C LYS A 43 9.02 -16.93 -34.63
N ASN A 44 9.81 -16.49 -33.65
CA ASN A 44 10.81 -15.41 -33.77
C ASN A 44 10.20 -14.08 -34.28
N LEU A 45 8.94 -13.80 -33.88
CA LEU A 45 8.25 -12.56 -34.24
C LEU A 45 8.88 -11.40 -33.47
N THR A 46 9.11 -10.29 -34.18
CA THR A 46 9.55 -9.02 -33.59
C THR A 46 8.39 -8.07 -33.28
N ASP A 47 7.26 -8.30 -33.93
CA ASP A 47 6.07 -7.48 -33.81
C ASP A 47 4.80 -8.33 -33.74
N ILE A 48 3.72 -7.74 -33.31
CA ILE A 48 2.41 -8.39 -33.27
C ILE A 48 1.87 -8.48 -34.70
N PRO A 49 1.55 -9.69 -35.22
CA PRO A 49 1.08 -9.83 -36.58
C PRO A 49 -0.22 -9.04 -36.82
N PRO A 50 -0.27 -8.11 -37.77
CA PRO A 50 -1.47 -7.31 -38.06
C PRO A 50 -2.59 -8.13 -38.73
N THR A 51 -2.28 -9.35 -39.18
CA THR A 51 -3.23 -10.26 -39.86
C THR A 51 -3.95 -11.19 -38.90
N ILE A 52 -3.85 -11.01 -37.59
CA ILE A 52 -4.66 -11.72 -36.59
C ILE A 52 -6.13 -11.30 -36.77
N ASP A 53 -7.02 -12.29 -36.81
CA ASP A 53 -8.45 -12.02 -36.93
C ASP A 53 -8.98 -11.22 -35.75
N GLU A 54 -9.79 -10.19 -36.00
CA GLU A 54 -10.35 -9.32 -34.98
C GLU A 54 -11.24 -10.06 -33.95
N ILE A 55 -11.89 -11.16 -34.35
CA ILE A 55 -12.74 -11.99 -33.47
C ILE A 55 -11.92 -12.89 -32.51
N THR A 56 -10.60 -12.88 -32.62
CA THR A 56 -9.73 -13.70 -31.75
C THR A 56 -9.98 -13.41 -30.26
N VAL A 57 -10.23 -14.49 -29.50
CA VAL A 57 -10.51 -14.43 -28.06
C VAL A 57 -9.27 -14.76 -27.23
N LYS A 58 -8.42 -15.68 -27.71
CA LYS A 58 -7.18 -16.07 -27.05
C LYS A 58 -6.00 -15.92 -27.97
N LEU A 59 -4.96 -15.21 -27.51
CA LEU A 59 -3.74 -14.99 -28.28
C LEU A 59 -2.51 -15.44 -27.47
N ASP A 60 -1.76 -16.36 -28.04
CA ASP A 60 -0.53 -16.87 -27.43
C ASP A 60 0.67 -16.50 -28.32
N LEU A 61 1.51 -15.61 -27.79
CA LEU A 61 2.72 -15.09 -28.44
C LEU A 61 4.00 -15.53 -27.74
N ARG A 62 3.96 -16.55 -26.89
CA ARG A 62 5.10 -16.96 -26.07
C ARG A 62 6.37 -17.30 -26.88
N GLY A 63 7.52 -16.93 -26.32
CA GLY A 63 8.82 -17.30 -26.87
C GLY A 63 9.19 -16.60 -28.19
N ASN A 64 8.65 -15.43 -28.45
CA ASN A 64 9.02 -14.57 -29.57
C ASN A 64 10.08 -13.52 -29.16
N ASN A 65 10.36 -12.53 -29.99
CA ASN A 65 11.39 -11.50 -29.74
C ASN A 65 10.78 -10.08 -29.87
N ILE A 66 9.69 -9.84 -29.13
CA ILE A 66 8.97 -8.56 -29.12
C ILE A 66 9.52 -7.70 -27.99
N LYS A 67 10.47 -6.81 -28.31
CA LYS A 67 11.20 -6.04 -27.28
C LYS A 67 10.41 -4.90 -26.67
N GLU A 68 9.40 -4.41 -27.37
CA GLU A 68 8.59 -3.28 -26.92
C GLU A 68 7.14 -3.44 -27.39
N LEU A 69 6.20 -3.02 -26.55
CA LEU A 69 4.79 -2.93 -26.91
C LEU A 69 4.45 -1.47 -27.20
N PRO A 70 4.24 -1.08 -28.47
CA PRO A 70 3.91 0.30 -28.82
C PRO A 70 2.44 0.62 -28.45
N THR A 71 2.13 1.90 -28.37
CA THR A 71 0.75 2.39 -28.21
C THR A 71 -0.18 1.76 -29.25
N GLY A 72 -1.32 1.21 -28.79
CA GLY A 72 -2.30 0.56 -29.64
C GLY A 72 -1.83 -0.74 -30.31
N ALA A 73 -0.86 -1.44 -29.70
CA ALA A 73 -0.31 -2.71 -30.21
C ALA A 73 -1.37 -3.74 -30.58
N PHE A 74 -2.51 -3.72 -29.88
CA PHE A 74 -3.62 -4.68 -30.05
C PHE A 74 -4.91 -4.06 -30.62
N LYS A 75 -4.82 -2.90 -31.31
CA LYS A 75 -6.00 -2.18 -31.84
C LYS A 75 -6.86 -3.04 -32.79
N HIS A 76 -6.28 -4.07 -33.40
CA HIS A 76 -6.95 -4.95 -34.36
C HIS A 76 -7.59 -6.20 -33.72
N THR A 77 -7.42 -6.40 -32.39
CA THR A 77 -7.92 -7.59 -31.66
C THR A 77 -8.71 -7.22 -30.42
N PRO A 78 -9.81 -6.43 -30.52
CA PRO A 78 -10.52 -5.88 -29.38
C PRO A 78 -11.32 -6.92 -28.56
N TYR A 79 -11.50 -8.13 -29.08
CA TYR A 79 -12.26 -9.19 -28.42
C TYR A 79 -11.41 -10.14 -27.57
N LEU A 80 -10.10 -9.88 -27.45
CA LEU A 80 -9.21 -10.70 -26.63
C LEU A 80 -9.68 -10.75 -25.17
N THR A 81 -9.74 -11.96 -24.64
CA THR A 81 -9.97 -12.25 -23.22
C THR A 81 -8.72 -12.82 -22.56
N HIS A 82 -7.83 -13.51 -23.30
CA HIS A 82 -6.60 -14.10 -22.80
C HIS A 82 -5.44 -13.74 -23.71
N LEU A 83 -4.39 -13.18 -23.13
CA LEU A 83 -3.16 -12.80 -23.83
C LEU A 83 -1.95 -13.35 -23.08
N SER A 84 -1.10 -14.09 -23.79
CA SER A 84 0.16 -14.61 -23.25
C SER A 84 1.34 -14.07 -24.05
N LEU A 85 2.23 -13.33 -23.34
CA LEU A 85 3.43 -12.68 -23.84
C LEU A 85 4.68 -13.14 -23.06
N GLN A 86 4.68 -14.37 -22.57
CA GLN A 86 5.81 -14.90 -21.80
C GLN A 86 7.05 -15.09 -22.68
N ARG A 87 8.23 -14.79 -22.12
CA ARG A 87 9.52 -15.01 -22.81
C ARG A 87 9.58 -14.38 -24.20
N THR A 88 9.11 -13.13 -24.29
CA THR A 88 9.16 -12.37 -25.55
C THR A 88 10.25 -11.30 -25.56
N GLY A 89 10.98 -11.14 -24.45
CA GLY A 89 12.06 -10.15 -24.32
C GLY A 89 11.59 -8.71 -24.22
N ILE A 90 10.31 -8.50 -23.79
CA ILE A 90 9.73 -7.17 -23.61
C ILE A 90 10.50 -6.45 -22.49
N ARG A 91 11.01 -5.25 -22.82
CA ARG A 91 11.67 -4.33 -21.89
C ARG A 91 10.76 -3.19 -21.45
N LYS A 92 9.90 -2.74 -22.37
CA LYS A 92 9.04 -1.60 -22.12
C LYS A 92 7.63 -1.82 -22.62
N VAL A 93 6.67 -1.49 -21.76
CA VAL A 93 5.24 -1.39 -22.10
C VAL A 93 4.92 0.11 -22.21
N ARG A 94 4.64 0.60 -23.42
CA ARG A 94 4.29 2.01 -23.62
C ARG A 94 2.87 2.29 -23.17
N GLU A 95 2.64 3.52 -22.78
CA GLU A 95 1.31 4.05 -22.50
C GLU A 95 0.33 3.70 -23.62
N GLY A 96 -0.85 3.20 -23.24
CA GLY A 96 -1.91 2.83 -24.19
C GLY A 96 -1.61 1.60 -25.05
N ALA A 97 -0.58 0.79 -24.74
CA ALA A 97 -0.30 -0.45 -25.44
C ALA A 97 -1.51 -1.40 -25.45
N PHE A 98 -2.27 -1.43 -24.36
CA PHE A 98 -3.45 -2.28 -24.17
C PHE A 98 -4.79 -1.55 -24.28
N ARG A 99 -4.81 -0.28 -24.67
CA ARG A 99 -6.02 0.58 -24.63
C ARG A 99 -7.27 0.01 -25.31
N SER A 100 -7.11 -0.87 -26.31
CA SER A 100 -8.22 -1.52 -27.01
C SER A 100 -8.72 -2.81 -26.36
N LEU A 101 -8.08 -3.30 -25.30
CA LEU A 101 -8.33 -4.63 -24.70
C LEU A 101 -9.28 -4.58 -23.48
N GLY A 102 -10.34 -3.78 -23.51
CA GLY A 102 -11.30 -3.66 -22.42
C GLY A 102 -12.02 -4.95 -22.00
N ARG A 103 -11.93 -6.01 -22.80
CA ARG A 103 -12.49 -7.35 -22.49
C ARG A 103 -11.47 -8.35 -21.96
N LEU A 104 -10.18 -7.96 -21.86
CA LEU A 104 -9.13 -8.86 -21.41
C LEU A 104 -9.34 -9.26 -19.95
N VAL A 105 -9.32 -10.57 -19.69
CA VAL A 105 -9.50 -11.17 -18.35
C VAL A 105 -8.19 -11.68 -17.78
N PHE A 106 -7.31 -12.16 -18.65
CA PHE A 106 -6.02 -12.76 -18.27
C PHE A 106 -4.89 -12.19 -19.11
N LEU A 107 -3.85 -11.67 -18.46
CA LEU A 107 -2.62 -11.18 -19.07
C LEU A 107 -1.41 -11.81 -18.39
N ASN A 108 -0.53 -12.43 -19.19
CA ASN A 108 0.71 -12.99 -18.70
C ASN A 108 1.92 -12.40 -19.43
N LEU A 109 2.74 -11.66 -18.67
CA LEU A 109 3.98 -10.99 -19.08
C LEU A 109 5.21 -11.59 -18.41
N ALA A 110 5.11 -12.81 -17.85
CA ALA A 110 6.22 -13.42 -17.13
C ALA A 110 7.44 -13.73 -18.02
N TYR A 111 8.62 -13.77 -17.40
CA TYR A 111 9.89 -14.08 -18.06
C TYR A 111 10.21 -13.10 -19.20
N ASN A 112 10.11 -11.81 -18.93
CA ASN A 112 10.53 -10.74 -19.83
C ASN A 112 11.65 -9.92 -19.16
N ASP A 113 12.00 -8.77 -19.72
CA ASP A 113 13.05 -7.88 -19.23
C ASP A 113 12.48 -6.51 -18.78
N ILE A 114 11.22 -6.47 -18.31
CA ILE A 114 10.57 -5.23 -17.87
C ILE A 114 11.26 -4.74 -16.59
N ASP A 115 11.68 -3.46 -16.58
CA ASP A 115 12.42 -2.82 -15.50
C ASP A 115 11.54 -1.87 -14.65
N ILE A 116 10.64 -1.13 -15.29
CA ILE A 116 9.78 -0.15 -14.63
C ILE A 116 8.33 -0.37 -15.05
N LEU A 117 7.41 -0.36 -14.08
CA LEU A 117 5.98 -0.27 -14.33
C LEU A 117 5.57 1.20 -14.30
N TYR A 118 5.44 1.76 -15.50
CA TYR A 118 5.06 3.16 -15.67
C TYR A 118 3.60 3.37 -15.33
N GLN A 119 3.27 4.58 -14.90
CA GLN A 119 1.90 5.05 -14.88
C GLN A 119 1.27 4.81 -16.27
N GLU A 120 0.00 4.37 -16.30
CA GLU A 120 -0.74 4.10 -17.54
C GLU A 120 -0.23 2.92 -18.40
N SER A 121 0.76 2.13 -17.91
CA SER A 121 1.23 0.92 -18.63
C SER A 121 0.12 -0.09 -18.92
N PHE A 122 -0.90 -0.15 -18.08
CA PHE A 122 -2.03 -1.09 -18.19
C PHE A 122 -3.36 -0.42 -18.53
N ASP A 123 -3.31 0.78 -19.11
CA ASP A 123 -4.49 1.50 -19.53
C ASP A 123 -5.35 0.71 -20.53
N GLY A 124 -6.66 0.76 -20.31
CA GLY A 124 -7.66 0.07 -21.14
C GLY A 124 -8.00 -1.33 -20.69
N LEU A 125 -7.32 -1.90 -19.67
CA LEU A 125 -7.57 -3.27 -19.18
C LEU A 125 -8.67 -3.32 -18.11
N SER A 126 -9.78 -2.65 -18.34
CA SER A 126 -10.86 -2.46 -17.36
C SER A 126 -11.57 -3.75 -16.90
N SER A 127 -11.43 -4.87 -17.61
CA SER A 127 -12.02 -6.17 -17.23
C SER A 127 -11.00 -7.19 -16.70
N LEU A 128 -9.73 -6.79 -16.55
CA LEU A 128 -8.66 -7.71 -16.19
C LEU A 128 -8.88 -8.31 -14.80
N LYS A 129 -8.78 -9.64 -14.69
CA LYS A 129 -8.92 -10.37 -13.42
C LYS A 129 -7.60 -10.94 -12.91
N GLN A 130 -6.69 -11.28 -13.82
CA GLN A 130 -5.40 -11.85 -13.45
C GLN A 130 -4.29 -11.22 -14.26
N LEU A 131 -3.27 -10.70 -13.58
CA LEU A 131 -2.06 -10.13 -14.16
C LEU A 131 -0.84 -10.81 -13.55
N ILE A 132 -0.02 -11.42 -14.41
CA ILE A 132 1.20 -12.12 -14.03
C ILE A 132 2.39 -11.44 -14.70
N ILE A 133 3.31 -10.90 -13.89
CA ILE A 133 4.51 -10.19 -14.34
C ILE A 133 5.75 -10.80 -13.65
N ASP A 134 5.70 -12.09 -13.35
CA ASP A 134 6.75 -12.81 -12.63
C ASP A 134 8.04 -12.93 -13.47
N HIS A 135 9.19 -13.06 -12.81
CA HIS A 135 10.48 -13.24 -13.48
C HIS A 135 10.77 -12.15 -14.52
N ASN A 136 10.68 -10.90 -14.11
CA ASN A 136 11.16 -9.73 -14.84
C ASN A 136 12.32 -9.08 -14.07
N ARG A 137 12.62 -7.82 -14.37
CA ARG A 137 13.67 -7.03 -13.69
C ARG A 137 13.11 -5.78 -13.05
N ILE A 138 11.82 -5.85 -12.58
CA ILE A 138 11.10 -4.70 -12.08
C ILE A 138 11.78 -4.19 -10.81
N GLU A 139 12.29 -2.96 -10.87
CA GLU A 139 12.90 -2.23 -9.77
C GLU A 139 11.96 -1.17 -9.20
N GLU A 140 11.04 -0.64 -10.03
CA GLU A 140 10.14 0.46 -9.66
C GLU A 140 8.71 0.21 -10.13
N ILE A 141 7.75 0.53 -9.23
CA ILE A 141 6.33 0.63 -9.55
C ILE A 141 5.93 2.09 -9.37
N GLN A 142 5.60 2.78 -10.46
CA GLN A 142 5.13 4.15 -10.37
C GLN A 142 3.70 4.21 -9.83
N PRO A 143 3.38 5.19 -8.96
CA PRO A 143 2.02 5.41 -8.50
C PRO A 143 1.05 5.55 -9.68
N GLY A 144 -0.10 4.86 -9.59
CA GLY A 144 -1.07 4.84 -10.68
C GLY A 144 -0.85 3.79 -11.77
N ALA A 145 0.24 3.00 -11.72
CA ALA A 145 0.49 1.92 -12.70
C ALA A 145 -0.69 0.93 -12.84
N PHE A 146 -1.46 0.73 -11.78
CA PHE A 146 -2.61 -0.18 -11.74
C PHE A 146 -3.97 0.52 -11.61
N SER A 147 -4.03 1.83 -11.81
CA SER A 147 -5.21 2.66 -11.53
C SER A 147 -6.51 2.17 -12.18
N GLN A 148 -6.43 1.60 -13.38
CA GLN A 148 -7.59 1.13 -14.14
C GLN A 148 -7.97 -0.34 -13.90
N LEU A 149 -7.21 -1.06 -13.07
CA LEU A 149 -7.38 -2.49 -12.86
C LEU A 149 -8.38 -2.83 -11.74
N GLY A 150 -9.48 -2.10 -11.66
CA GLY A 150 -10.48 -2.23 -10.59
C GLY A 150 -11.12 -3.62 -10.42
N PHE A 151 -11.10 -4.48 -11.44
CA PHE A 151 -11.62 -5.85 -11.39
C PHE A 151 -10.54 -6.91 -11.15
N LEU A 152 -9.28 -6.50 -10.96
CA LEU A 152 -8.19 -7.44 -10.75
C LEU A 152 -8.37 -8.23 -9.45
N ASN A 153 -8.29 -9.56 -9.53
CA ASN A 153 -8.37 -10.45 -8.37
C ASN A 153 -7.01 -11.00 -7.94
N LEU A 154 -6.10 -11.19 -8.90
CA LEU A 154 -4.74 -11.68 -8.68
C LEU A 154 -3.74 -10.80 -9.39
N LEU A 155 -2.78 -10.29 -8.63
CA LEU A 155 -1.57 -9.65 -9.13
C LEU A 155 -0.36 -10.44 -8.64
N SER A 156 0.49 -10.87 -9.58
CA SER A 156 1.72 -11.57 -9.27
C SER A 156 2.92 -10.84 -9.87
N ILE A 157 3.85 -10.41 -9.02
CA ILE A 157 5.10 -9.71 -9.35
C ILE A 157 6.26 -10.43 -8.65
N THR A 158 6.26 -11.76 -8.70
CA THR A 158 7.28 -12.56 -8.00
C THR A 158 8.57 -12.64 -8.82
N HIS A 159 9.71 -12.87 -8.15
CA HIS A 159 11.02 -12.98 -8.81
C HIS A 159 11.34 -11.75 -9.67
N ASN A 160 11.31 -10.58 -9.03
CA ASN A 160 11.71 -9.30 -9.59
C ASN A 160 12.80 -8.66 -8.72
N GLN A 161 13.09 -7.39 -8.91
CA GLN A 161 14.18 -6.67 -8.24
C GLN A 161 13.64 -5.49 -7.41
N LEU A 162 12.38 -5.57 -6.96
CA LEU A 162 11.77 -4.54 -6.13
C LEU A 162 12.49 -4.47 -4.77
N VAL A 163 13.06 -3.31 -4.47
CA VAL A 163 13.69 -3.00 -3.17
C VAL A 163 12.71 -2.28 -2.24
N TYR A 164 11.77 -1.56 -2.81
CA TYR A 164 10.88 -0.66 -2.10
C TYR A 164 9.47 -0.67 -2.71
N VAL A 165 8.44 -0.51 -1.87
CA VAL A 165 7.06 -0.31 -2.32
C VAL A 165 6.60 1.08 -1.87
N PRO A 166 6.40 2.03 -2.82
CA PRO A 166 6.00 3.40 -2.49
C PRO A 166 4.54 3.49 -2.04
N ASN A 167 4.19 4.62 -1.43
CA ASN A 167 2.82 4.95 -1.11
C ASN A 167 1.93 4.84 -2.35
N MET A 168 0.73 4.27 -2.17
CA MET A 168 -0.28 4.11 -3.22
C MET A 168 0.20 3.30 -4.44
N ALA A 169 1.26 2.48 -4.32
CA ALA A 169 1.78 1.66 -5.41
C ALA A 169 0.71 0.79 -6.09
N PHE A 170 -0.27 0.33 -5.32
CA PHE A 170 -1.34 -0.56 -5.77
C PHE A 170 -2.71 0.14 -5.86
N GLN A 171 -2.71 1.45 -5.98
CA GLN A 171 -3.94 2.23 -6.15
C GLN A 171 -4.74 1.73 -7.37
N GLY A 172 -6.08 1.70 -7.23
CA GLY A 172 -6.99 1.21 -8.26
C GLY A 172 -7.38 -0.26 -8.12
N LEU A 173 -6.64 -1.08 -7.35
CA LEU A 173 -6.92 -2.51 -7.18
C LEU A 173 -8.07 -2.79 -6.18
N GLN A 174 -9.27 -2.28 -6.45
CA GLN A 174 -10.41 -2.32 -5.52
C GLN A 174 -10.93 -3.73 -5.21
N ASN A 175 -10.73 -4.71 -6.09
CA ASN A 175 -11.24 -6.08 -5.95
C ASN A 175 -10.14 -7.13 -5.79
N ILE A 176 -8.89 -6.70 -5.54
CA ILE A 176 -7.78 -7.62 -5.39
C ILE A 176 -8.01 -8.58 -4.22
N LYS A 177 -7.76 -9.87 -4.46
CA LYS A 177 -7.89 -10.93 -3.45
C LYS A 177 -6.54 -11.51 -3.06
N TRP A 178 -5.62 -11.57 -3.99
CA TRP A 178 -4.30 -12.12 -3.77
C TRP A 178 -3.24 -11.24 -4.43
N LEU A 179 -2.32 -10.71 -3.63
CA LEU A 179 -1.14 -9.97 -4.06
C LEU A 179 0.11 -10.78 -3.72
N ARG A 180 0.93 -11.04 -4.72
CA ARG A 180 2.17 -11.81 -4.59
C ARG A 180 3.37 -10.94 -4.94
N LEU A 181 4.22 -10.72 -3.95
CA LEU A 181 5.47 -9.94 -4.05
C LEU A 181 6.68 -10.78 -3.58
N SER A 182 6.54 -12.09 -3.58
CA SER A 182 7.58 -13.03 -3.14
C SER A 182 8.83 -12.96 -4.03
N HIS A 183 9.99 -13.34 -3.48
CA HIS A 183 11.25 -13.36 -4.21
C HIS A 183 11.57 -12.02 -4.90
N ASN A 184 11.57 -10.97 -4.12
CA ASN A 184 12.09 -9.65 -4.45
C ASN A 184 13.20 -9.28 -3.45
N ALA A 185 13.66 -8.05 -3.49
CA ALA A 185 14.64 -7.53 -2.53
C ALA A 185 13.99 -6.48 -1.60
N LEU A 186 12.70 -6.66 -1.27
CA LEU A 186 11.94 -5.68 -0.49
C LEU A 186 12.51 -5.58 0.92
N ASN A 187 13.11 -4.44 1.23
CA ASN A 187 13.59 -4.11 2.57
C ASN A 187 12.70 -3.08 3.28
N TYR A 188 11.90 -2.33 2.52
CA TYR A 188 10.98 -1.32 3.04
C TYR A 188 9.65 -1.28 2.26
N ILE A 189 8.57 -1.05 3.00
CA ILE A 189 7.21 -0.87 2.46
C ILE A 189 6.64 0.38 3.13
N ASP A 190 6.24 1.38 2.35
CA ASP A 190 5.63 2.61 2.87
C ASP A 190 4.34 2.34 3.63
N THR A 191 4.02 3.19 4.60
CA THR A 191 2.84 3.02 5.46
C THR A 191 1.52 3.03 4.70
N GLU A 192 1.44 3.75 3.58
CA GLU A 192 0.27 3.83 2.70
C GLU A 192 0.44 3.00 1.40
N ALA A 193 1.46 2.12 1.32
CA ALA A 193 1.73 1.33 0.12
C ALA A 193 0.54 0.47 -0.31
N PHE A 194 -0.20 -0.08 0.66
CA PHE A 194 -1.39 -0.91 0.43
C PHE A 194 -2.71 -0.17 0.67
N ALA A 195 -2.68 1.15 0.70
CA ALA A 195 -3.90 1.94 0.87
C ALA A 195 -4.93 1.62 -0.23
N GLY A 196 -6.19 1.43 0.17
CA GLY A 196 -7.27 1.11 -0.76
C GLY A 196 -7.47 -0.39 -1.06
N LEU A 197 -6.59 -1.29 -0.59
CA LEU A 197 -6.73 -2.73 -0.81
C LEU A 197 -7.70 -3.39 0.19
N PHE A 198 -8.91 -2.85 0.34
CA PHE A 198 -9.90 -3.29 1.32
C PHE A 198 -10.48 -4.69 1.09
N THR A 199 -10.15 -5.35 0.00
CA THR A 199 -10.67 -6.69 -0.34
C THR A 199 -9.59 -7.75 -0.35
N LEU A 200 -8.32 -7.37 -0.07
CA LEU A 200 -7.19 -8.27 -0.09
C LEU A 200 -7.32 -9.33 1.02
N THR A 201 -7.27 -10.60 0.64
CA THR A 201 -7.38 -11.71 1.59
C THR A 201 -6.08 -12.47 1.78
N ARG A 202 -5.18 -12.43 0.80
CA ARG A 202 -3.88 -13.10 0.84
C ARG A 202 -2.79 -12.16 0.39
N LEU A 203 -1.74 -12.04 1.20
CA LEU A 203 -0.52 -11.29 0.89
C LEU A 203 0.68 -12.20 1.04
N SER A 204 1.49 -12.29 -0.02
CA SER A 204 2.74 -13.05 -0.02
C SER A 204 3.92 -12.11 -0.17
N LEU A 205 4.77 -12.07 0.84
CA LEU A 205 5.98 -11.26 0.96
C LEU A 205 7.19 -12.13 1.31
N ASP A 206 7.05 -13.44 1.12
CA ASP A 206 8.12 -14.40 1.40
C ASP A 206 9.33 -14.21 0.50
N ASN A 207 10.52 -14.62 0.98
CA ASN A 207 11.78 -14.45 0.26
C ASN A 207 12.04 -13.00 -0.16
N ASN A 208 12.08 -12.11 0.84
CA ASN A 208 12.43 -10.70 0.71
C ASN A 208 13.48 -10.32 1.78
N GLU A 209 13.77 -9.03 1.91
CA GLU A 209 14.78 -8.51 2.84
C GLU A 209 14.17 -7.68 3.97
N LEU A 210 12.92 -7.97 4.35
CA LEU A 210 12.22 -7.29 5.44
C LEU A 210 12.83 -7.66 6.79
N GLN A 211 13.42 -6.68 7.47
CA GLN A 211 14.03 -6.85 8.78
C GLN A 211 13.04 -6.69 9.92
N PHE A 212 11.92 -6.01 9.67
CA PHE A 212 10.86 -5.73 10.63
C PHE A 212 9.50 -6.09 10.06
N PHE A 213 8.59 -6.45 10.96
CA PHE A 213 7.19 -6.56 10.60
C PHE A 213 6.62 -5.16 10.28
N PRO A 214 6.07 -4.93 9.08
CA PRO A 214 5.60 -3.60 8.68
C PRO A 214 4.21 -3.28 9.28
N THR A 215 4.15 -3.06 10.60
CA THR A 215 2.92 -2.94 11.39
C THR A 215 1.97 -1.89 10.83
N ASP A 216 2.46 -0.66 10.60
CA ASP A 216 1.62 0.46 10.15
C ASP A 216 0.98 0.18 8.78
N THR A 217 1.72 -0.47 7.90
CA THR A 217 1.23 -0.87 6.57
C THR A 217 0.19 -1.98 6.66
N MET A 218 0.41 -2.98 7.54
CA MET A 218 -0.48 -4.12 7.70
C MET A 218 -1.83 -3.74 8.34
N THR A 219 -1.87 -2.73 9.19
CA THR A 219 -3.12 -2.20 9.77
C THR A 219 -4.10 -1.66 8.71
N ARG A 220 -3.58 -1.29 7.53
CA ARG A 220 -4.39 -0.83 6.39
C ARG A 220 -5.10 -1.97 5.63
N LEU A 221 -4.84 -3.23 6.00
CA LEU A 221 -5.34 -4.42 5.32
C LEU A 221 -6.40 -5.17 6.16
N PRO A 222 -7.65 -4.67 6.25
CA PRO A 222 -8.65 -5.18 7.19
C PRO A 222 -9.17 -6.59 6.86
N GLU A 223 -9.02 -7.06 5.63
CA GLU A 223 -9.58 -8.33 5.15
C GLU A 223 -8.55 -9.44 4.98
N VAL A 224 -7.27 -9.18 5.26
CA VAL A 224 -6.24 -10.20 5.12
C VAL A 224 -6.43 -11.30 6.14
N THR A 225 -6.53 -12.54 5.63
CA THR A 225 -6.66 -13.77 6.42
C THR A 225 -5.40 -14.61 6.38
N ARG A 226 -4.55 -14.44 5.35
CA ARG A 226 -3.30 -15.18 5.20
C ARG A 226 -2.17 -14.23 4.82
N LEU A 227 -1.15 -14.20 5.66
CA LEU A 227 0.06 -13.41 5.47
C LEU A 227 1.28 -14.34 5.50
N ASP A 228 2.10 -14.23 4.46
CA ASP A 228 3.34 -15.00 4.32
C ASP A 228 4.53 -14.05 4.33
N LEU A 229 5.38 -14.17 5.32
CA LEU A 229 6.61 -13.40 5.55
C LEU A 229 7.80 -14.34 5.76
N SER A 230 7.68 -15.59 5.31
CA SER A 230 8.75 -16.59 5.43
C SER A 230 10.01 -16.12 4.68
N TYR A 231 11.17 -16.62 5.09
CA TYR A 231 12.45 -16.28 4.42
C TYR A 231 12.70 -14.76 4.33
N ASN A 232 12.49 -14.04 5.43
CA ASN A 232 12.92 -12.66 5.60
C ASN A 232 13.90 -12.57 6.78
N PRO A 233 14.82 -11.60 6.83
CA PRO A 233 15.82 -11.53 7.89
C PRO A 233 15.30 -10.88 9.19
N MET A 234 14.07 -11.22 9.61
CA MET A 234 13.50 -10.70 10.86
C MET A 234 14.13 -11.39 12.05
N THR A 235 14.59 -10.61 13.05
CA THR A 235 15.25 -11.15 14.27
C THR A 235 14.37 -11.10 15.49
N TYR A 236 13.36 -10.23 15.51
CA TYR A 236 12.53 -9.97 16.68
C TYR A 236 11.10 -9.55 16.29
N LEU A 237 10.10 -10.06 17.03
CA LEU A 237 8.74 -9.52 17.02
C LEU A 237 8.34 -9.06 18.43
N GLY A 238 8.12 -7.74 18.56
CA GLY A 238 7.74 -7.07 19.80
C GLY A 238 6.26 -7.21 20.16
N GLU A 239 5.85 -6.49 21.20
CA GLU A 239 4.47 -6.45 21.67
C GLU A 239 3.57 -5.73 20.65
N GLU A 240 2.35 -6.27 20.44
CA GLU A 240 1.28 -5.71 19.60
C GLU A 240 1.66 -5.41 18.13
N VAL A 241 2.79 -5.95 17.67
CA VAL A 241 3.32 -5.70 16.32
C VAL A 241 2.38 -6.24 15.23
N VAL A 242 1.76 -7.42 15.45
CA VAL A 242 0.83 -8.02 14.49
C VAL A 242 -0.60 -7.60 14.82
N SER A 243 -1.04 -6.48 14.24
CA SER A 243 -2.38 -5.91 14.46
C SER A 243 -3.28 -6.14 13.24
N MET A 244 -3.86 -7.36 13.14
CA MET A 244 -4.67 -7.78 11.99
C MET A 244 -5.90 -8.58 12.41
N ALA A 245 -7.04 -7.91 12.59
CA ALA A 245 -8.26 -8.45 13.18
C ALA A 245 -8.86 -9.69 12.50
N LYS A 246 -8.56 -9.94 11.23
CA LYS A 246 -9.07 -11.09 10.46
C LYS A 246 -8.01 -12.13 10.12
N LEU A 247 -6.76 -11.93 10.53
CA LEU A 247 -5.66 -12.85 10.25
C LEU A 247 -5.94 -14.22 10.87
N THR A 248 -5.82 -15.27 10.07
CA THR A 248 -6.00 -16.67 10.49
C THR A 248 -4.73 -17.51 10.35
N HIS A 249 -3.88 -17.16 9.38
CA HIS A 249 -2.63 -17.85 9.10
C HIS A 249 -1.51 -16.83 8.97
N LEU A 250 -0.46 -17.01 9.77
CA LEU A 250 0.77 -16.23 9.74
C LEU A 250 1.96 -17.16 9.56
N PHE A 251 2.76 -16.92 8.52
CA PHE A 251 4.00 -17.65 8.24
C PHE A 251 5.19 -16.73 8.44
N LEU A 252 6.07 -17.15 9.31
CA LEU A 252 7.32 -16.48 9.70
C LEU A 252 8.47 -17.51 9.77
N ASP A 253 8.34 -18.62 9.06
CA ASP A 253 9.35 -19.65 9.02
C ASP A 253 10.60 -19.20 8.25
N HIS A 254 11.74 -19.80 8.54
CA HIS A 254 13.02 -19.46 7.92
C HIS A 254 13.38 -17.97 8.00
N ASN A 255 13.00 -17.30 9.09
CA ASN A 255 13.53 -16.01 9.48
C ASN A 255 14.73 -16.21 10.41
N SER A 256 15.21 -15.16 11.04
CA SER A 256 16.29 -15.23 12.03
C SER A 256 15.79 -14.89 13.43
N LEU A 257 14.50 -15.21 13.74
CA LEU A 257 13.85 -14.82 14.98
C LEU A 257 14.55 -15.46 16.20
N GLN A 258 15.12 -14.62 17.04
CA GLN A 258 15.73 -14.99 18.32
C GLN A 258 14.73 -14.84 19.46
N ASP A 259 13.81 -13.89 19.33
CA ASP A 259 12.77 -13.61 20.31
C ASP A 259 11.43 -13.30 19.66
N PHE A 260 10.35 -13.76 20.31
CA PHE A 260 8.98 -13.56 19.89
C PHE A 260 8.14 -13.25 21.13
N SER A 261 7.68 -12.00 21.25
CA SER A 261 6.87 -11.58 22.40
C SER A 261 5.55 -12.37 22.47
N SER A 262 5.16 -12.81 23.65
CA SER A 262 3.85 -13.42 23.89
C SER A 262 2.67 -12.51 23.52
N ALA A 263 2.89 -11.20 23.55
CA ALA A 263 1.91 -10.19 23.15
C ALA A 263 2.04 -9.77 21.68
N ALA A 264 2.97 -10.33 20.91
CA ALA A 264 3.20 -9.94 19.51
C ALA A 264 1.94 -10.02 18.63
N VAL A 265 1.08 -11.03 18.91
CA VAL A 265 -0.16 -11.31 18.15
C VAL A 265 -1.43 -10.89 18.90
N LEU A 266 -1.31 -10.08 19.97
CA LEU A 266 -2.43 -9.69 20.83
C LEU A 266 -3.60 -9.08 20.06
N LEU A 267 -3.32 -8.31 19.02
CA LEU A 267 -4.31 -7.63 18.19
C LEU A 267 -4.78 -8.48 16.99
N SER A 268 -4.50 -9.80 17.00
CA SER A 268 -4.92 -10.74 15.95
C SER A 268 -5.75 -11.91 16.49
N PRO A 269 -6.95 -11.67 17.07
CA PRO A 269 -7.72 -12.63 17.84
C PRO A 269 -8.30 -13.82 17.04
N LYS A 270 -8.18 -13.81 15.71
CA LYS A 270 -8.65 -14.90 14.84
C LYS A 270 -7.54 -15.81 14.36
N LEU A 271 -6.31 -15.60 14.81
CA LEU A 271 -5.16 -16.41 14.41
C LEU A 271 -5.37 -17.86 14.84
N THR A 272 -5.29 -18.80 13.89
CA THR A 272 -5.47 -20.24 14.09
C THR A 272 -4.19 -21.03 13.81
N HIS A 273 -3.34 -20.52 12.92
CA HIS A 273 -2.10 -21.15 12.47
C HIS A 273 -0.97 -20.13 12.53
N LEU A 274 0.06 -20.46 13.29
CA LEU A 274 1.30 -19.69 13.39
C LEU A 274 2.47 -20.61 13.06
N ASP A 275 3.23 -20.27 12.03
CA ASP A 275 4.45 -20.99 11.67
C ASP A 275 5.67 -20.14 12.03
N LEU A 276 6.47 -20.62 12.97
CA LEU A 276 7.72 -20.03 13.44
C LEU A 276 8.88 -21.02 13.23
N SER A 277 8.72 -22.02 12.37
CA SER A 277 9.74 -23.04 12.16
C SER A 277 11.02 -22.48 11.55
N HIS A 278 12.13 -23.20 11.75
CA HIS A 278 13.45 -22.82 11.22
C HIS A 278 13.86 -21.37 11.55
N ASN A 279 13.71 -21.02 12.84
CA ASN A 279 14.19 -19.77 13.43
C ASN A 279 15.23 -20.07 14.51
N GLN A 280 15.59 -19.10 15.33
CA GLN A 280 16.59 -19.22 16.39
C GLN A 280 15.98 -19.12 17.80
N LEU A 281 14.69 -19.45 17.94
CA LEU A 281 13.97 -19.37 19.20
C LEU A 281 14.46 -20.46 20.17
N ARG A 282 14.85 -20.05 21.38
CA ARG A 282 15.23 -20.98 22.46
C ARG A 282 14.12 -21.19 23.47
N VAL A 283 13.30 -20.17 23.70
CA VAL A 283 12.16 -20.19 24.62
C VAL A 283 11.01 -19.41 23.98
N LEU A 284 9.78 -19.83 24.25
CA LEU A 284 8.57 -19.10 23.86
C LEU A 284 7.58 -19.12 25.04
N GLN A 285 6.99 -17.98 25.34
CA GLN A 285 5.93 -17.83 26.34
C GLN A 285 4.55 -18.21 25.75
N PRO A 286 3.55 -18.55 26.59
CA PRO A 286 2.20 -18.83 26.12
C PRO A 286 1.58 -17.63 25.36
N LEU A 287 0.91 -17.92 24.24
CA LEU A 287 0.25 -16.93 23.41
C LEU A 287 -1.26 -16.78 23.73
N ALA A 288 -1.68 -17.22 24.90
CA ALA A 288 -3.09 -17.30 25.30
C ALA A 288 -3.84 -15.97 25.22
N LEU A 289 -3.20 -14.87 25.62
CA LEU A 289 -3.80 -13.53 25.62
C LEU A 289 -3.99 -12.98 24.21
N GLY A 290 -3.05 -13.31 23.29
CA GLY A 290 -3.05 -12.73 21.94
C GLY A 290 -3.86 -13.53 20.92
N SER A 291 -4.01 -14.84 21.11
CA SER A 291 -4.61 -15.71 20.09
C SER A 291 -5.45 -16.84 20.69
N PRO A 292 -6.63 -16.54 21.23
CA PRO A 292 -7.48 -17.54 21.89
C PRO A 292 -8.02 -18.62 20.95
N LYS A 293 -7.82 -18.49 19.65
CA LYS A 293 -8.24 -19.44 18.60
C LYS A 293 -7.09 -20.21 17.98
N LEU A 294 -5.87 -20.06 18.50
CA LEU A 294 -4.71 -20.75 17.97
C LEU A 294 -4.87 -22.27 18.15
N THR A 295 -4.75 -23.00 17.06
CA THR A 295 -4.86 -24.48 17.05
C THR A 295 -3.56 -25.16 16.65
N ARG A 296 -2.68 -24.45 15.96
CA ARG A 296 -1.39 -24.97 15.46
C ARG A 296 -0.29 -23.93 15.62
N LEU A 297 0.75 -24.35 16.32
CA LEU A 297 1.99 -23.61 16.49
C LEU A 297 3.15 -24.48 16.02
N ASN A 298 3.83 -24.08 14.95
CA ASN A 298 4.98 -24.80 14.41
C ASN A 298 6.27 -24.14 14.87
N LEU A 299 7.08 -24.88 15.63
CA LEU A 299 8.39 -24.48 16.17
C LEU A 299 9.50 -25.41 15.67
N ALA A 300 9.23 -26.26 14.67
CA ALA A 300 10.23 -27.21 14.15
C ALA A 300 11.49 -26.47 13.66
N GLY A 301 12.66 -27.07 13.86
CA GLY A 301 13.92 -26.47 13.42
C GLY A 301 14.41 -25.28 14.27
N ASN A 302 13.77 -24.99 15.41
CA ASN A 302 14.27 -24.01 16.38
C ASN A 302 15.10 -24.75 17.47
N PRO A 303 16.11 -24.09 18.07
CA PRO A 303 16.88 -24.66 19.18
C PRO A 303 16.14 -24.50 20.52
N ILE A 304 14.89 -25.04 20.60
CA ILE A 304 14.05 -24.92 21.79
C ILE A 304 14.66 -25.69 22.94
N TYR A 305 14.99 -25.01 24.02
CA TYR A 305 15.53 -25.62 25.22
C TYR A 305 14.41 -25.97 26.20
N CYS A 306 14.17 -27.28 26.42
CA CYS A 306 13.06 -27.80 27.21
C CYS A 306 13.36 -27.78 28.73
N SER A 307 13.35 -26.58 29.30
CA SER A 307 13.52 -26.35 30.73
C SER A 307 12.22 -25.84 31.37
N CYS A 308 12.29 -25.52 32.67
CA CYS A 308 11.13 -24.95 33.38
C CYS A 308 10.56 -23.67 32.76
N TYR A 309 11.33 -22.93 31.95
CA TYR A 309 10.85 -21.76 31.23
C TYR A 309 9.88 -22.11 30.09
N LEU A 310 9.95 -23.35 29.56
CA LEU A 310 9.00 -23.84 28.55
C LEU A 310 7.73 -24.42 29.17
N ARG A 311 7.71 -24.69 30.48
CA ARG A 311 6.56 -25.32 31.16
C ARG A 311 5.25 -24.51 30.94
N PRO A 312 5.20 -23.18 31.10
CA PRO A 312 3.98 -22.42 30.89
C PRO A 312 3.42 -22.59 29.47
N LEU A 313 4.27 -22.59 28.45
CA LEU A 313 3.85 -22.82 27.05
C LEU A 313 3.23 -24.22 26.90
N ARG A 314 3.83 -25.23 27.48
CA ARG A 314 3.34 -26.62 27.37
C ARG A 314 2.02 -26.81 28.12
N GLU A 315 1.88 -26.29 29.34
CA GLU A 315 0.64 -26.30 30.13
C GLU A 315 -0.50 -25.61 29.37
N TRP A 316 -0.24 -24.43 28.85
CA TRP A 316 -1.21 -23.71 28.00
C TRP A 316 -1.59 -24.51 26.76
N ALA A 317 -0.63 -25.11 26.05
CA ALA A 317 -0.91 -25.86 24.83
C ALA A 317 -1.78 -27.12 25.12
N ILE A 318 -1.61 -27.76 26.28
CA ILE A 318 -2.47 -28.86 26.71
C ILE A 318 -3.89 -28.36 27.04
N GLN A 319 -3.98 -27.25 27.79
CA GLN A 319 -5.25 -26.69 28.23
C GLN A 319 -6.13 -26.25 27.07
N ASP A 320 -5.53 -25.53 26.09
CA ASP A 320 -6.24 -24.94 24.95
C ASP A 320 -6.19 -25.84 23.69
N GLN A 321 -5.68 -27.07 23.81
CA GLN A 321 -5.58 -28.10 22.76
C GLN A 321 -4.80 -27.59 21.52
N VAL A 322 -3.77 -26.77 21.74
CA VAL A 322 -2.89 -26.27 20.69
C VAL A 322 -1.86 -27.34 20.32
N ARG A 323 -1.79 -27.72 19.04
CA ARG A 323 -0.79 -28.68 18.55
C ARG A 323 0.55 -27.96 18.36
N LEU A 324 1.56 -28.40 19.11
CA LEU A 324 2.94 -27.96 19.00
C LEU A 324 3.72 -28.86 18.04
N ARG A 325 4.38 -28.28 17.05
CA ARG A 325 5.36 -29.03 16.24
C ARG A 325 6.76 -28.54 16.60
N GLY A 326 7.71 -29.46 16.67
CA GLY A 326 9.09 -29.18 16.99
C GLY A 326 9.64 -30.19 17.99
N THR A 327 10.92 -30.10 18.26
CA THR A 327 11.64 -31.00 19.19
C THR A 327 12.50 -30.20 20.15
N CYS A 328 12.77 -30.75 21.30
CA CYS A 328 13.71 -30.21 22.28
C CYS A 328 15.15 -30.31 21.75
N SER A 329 15.91 -29.20 21.77
CA SER A 329 17.35 -29.23 21.52
C SER A 329 18.17 -29.63 22.73
N GLY A 330 17.63 -29.46 23.92
CA GLY A 330 18.21 -29.80 25.21
C GLY A 330 17.18 -29.66 26.33
N PRO A 331 17.50 -30.09 27.55
CA PRO A 331 18.73 -30.73 28.04
C PRO A 331 18.93 -32.16 27.46
N PRO A 332 20.10 -32.79 27.64
CA PRO A 332 20.45 -34.08 26.98
C PRO A 332 19.42 -35.18 27.14
N HIS A 333 18.72 -35.27 28.25
CA HIS A 333 17.70 -36.28 28.51
C HIS A 333 16.35 -36.03 27.81
N LEU A 334 16.14 -34.85 27.28
CA LEU A 334 14.94 -34.47 26.49
C LEU A 334 15.30 -34.14 25.03
N SER A 335 16.59 -34.14 24.67
CA SER A 335 17.03 -33.84 23.32
C SER A 335 16.41 -34.78 22.28
N GLY A 336 15.76 -34.22 21.27
CA GLY A 336 15.03 -34.97 20.25
C GLY A 336 13.57 -35.29 20.59
N GLU A 337 13.14 -35.12 21.84
CA GLU A 337 11.75 -35.33 22.23
C GLU A 337 10.82 -34.29 21.58
N SER A 338 9.64 -34.76 21.17
CA SER A 338 8.65 -33.89 20.55
C SER A 338 8.03 -32.93 21.56
N LEU A 339 7.92 -31.65 21.23
CA LEU A 339 7.27 -30.65 22.07
C LEU A 339 5.79 -30.97 22.37
N ASP A 340 5.14 -31.77 21.53
CA ASP A 340 3.73 -32.18 21.73
C ASP A 340 3.57 -33.32 22.73
N THR A 341 4.61 -34.08 23.00
CA THR A 341 4.61 -35.26 23.90
C THR A 341 5.26 -35.01 25.25
N VAL A 342 6.20 -34.08 25.35
CA VAL A 342 6.89 -33.73 26.59
C VAL A 342 5.90 -33.35 27.68
N GLN A 343 6.01 -33.96 28.86
CA GLN A 343 5.14 -33.67 29.99
C GLN A 343 5.63 -32.43 30.77
N PRO A 344 4.75 -31.56 31.26
CA PRO A 344 5.15 -30.39 32.06
C PRO A 344 5.99 -30.74 33.30
N VAL A 345 5.81 -31.92 33.87
CA VAL A 345 6.55 -32.39 35.04
C VAL A 345 8.03 -32.72 34.73
N ASP A 346 8.34 -33.02 33.46
CA ASP A 346 9.71 -33.33 33.02
C ASP A 346 10.51 -32.05 32.76
N LEU A 347 9.84 -30.90 32.60
CA LEU A 347 10.43 -29.60 32.37
C LEU A 347 10.94 -29.00 33.70
N ARG A 348 12.16 -29.37 34.09
CA ARG A 348 12.77 -28.98 35.37
C ARG A 348 13.75 -27.84 35.18
N CYS A 349 13.83 -26.93 36.18
CA CYS A 349 14.87 -25.92 36.25
C CYS A 349 16.18 -26.61 36.67
N GLN A 350 17.22 -26.47 35.87
CA GLN A 350 18.58 -26.84 36.26
C GLN A 350 19.24 -25.63 36.98
N SER A 351 20.14 -25.94 37.93
CA SER A 351 20.94 -24.87 38.55
C SER A 351 21.81 -24.17 37.49
N GLN A 352 22.12 -22.91 37.71
CA GLN A 352 22.94 -22.12 36.80
C GLN A 352 24.31 -22.75 36.50
N GLU A 353 24.88 -23.47 37.49
CA GLU A 353 26.11 -24.27 37.34
C GLU A 353 25.95 -25.47 36.40
N ALA A 354 24.80 -26.14 36.44
CA ALA A 354 24.50 -27.26 35.56
C ALA A 354 24.28 -26.85 34.12
N MET A 355 23.70 -25.66 33.88
CA MET A 355 23.55 -25.07 32.55
C MET A 355 24.90 -24.69 31.93
N LEU A 356 25.76 -24.03 32.70
CA LEU A 356 27.10 -23.63 32.24
C LEU A 356 27.96 -24.87 31.91
N LYS A 357 27.84 -25.95 32.69
CA LYS A 357 28.54 -27.19 32.46
C LYS A 357 28.03 -27.93 31.22
N ALA A 358 26.73 -27.89 30.97
CA ALA A 358 26.12 -28.46 29.76
C ALA A 358 26.53 -27.69 28.49
N GLU A 359 26.58 -26.35 28.53
CA GLU A 359 27.08 -25.52 27.41
C GLU A 359 28.56 -25.80 27.11
N LEU A 360 29.39 -25.94 28.14
CA LEU A 360 30.81 -26.30 28.00
C LEU A 360 31.02 -27.73 27.43
N GLU A 361 30.15 -28.70 27.78
CA GLU A 361 30.20 -30.03 27.21
C GLU A 361 29.69 -30.08 25.77
N GLU A 362 28.70 -29.25 25.41
CA GLU A 362 28.19 -29.13 24.04
C GLU A 362 29.23 -28.51 23.12
N GLN A 363 29.94 -27.44 23.56
CA GLN A 363 31.08 -26.87 22.84
C GLN A 363 32.25 -27.86 22.64
N ARG A 364 32.43 -28.81 23.54
CA ARG A 364 33.46 -29.87 23.38
C ARG A 364 33.04 -31.01 22.43
N ARG A 365 31.76 -31.16 22.13
CA ARG A 365 31.22 -32.21 21.23
C ARG A 365 31.14 -31.76 19.76
N LEU A 366 31.23 -30.47 19.50
CA LEU A 366 31.34 -29.97 18.12
C LEU A 366 32.69 -30.43 17.54
N PRO A 367 32.72 -31.04 16.34
CA PRO A 367 33.99 -31.32 15.67
C PRO A 367 34.75 -29.99 15.52
N PRO A 368 36.10 -30.02 15.67
CA PRO A 368 36.86 -28.80 15.44
C PRO A 368 36.53 -28.28 14.03
N PRO A 369 36.34 -26.98 13.85
CA PRO A 369 36.09 -26.42 12.52
C PRO A 369 37.20 -26.87 11.58
N PRO A 370 36.92 -27.22 10.31
CA PRO A 370 37.94 -27.62 9.37
C PRO A 370 39.00 -26.52 9.33
N THR A 371 40.24 -26.90 9.56
CA THR A 371 41.41 -26.00 9.43
C THR A 371 41.56 -25.65 7.95
N THR A 372 40.90 -24.61 7.53
CA THR A 372 41.25 -23.86 6.33
C THR A 372 42.50 -23.02 6.62
N PRO A 373 43.43 -22.86 5.65
CA PRO A 373 44.61 -22.03 5.85
C PRO A 373 44.18 -20.58 6.21
N PRO A 374 45.03 -19.81 6.90
CA PRO A 374 44.66 -18.47 7.33
C PRO A 374 44.58 -17.54 6.12
N ASP A 375 43.40 -17.46 5.54
CA ASP A 375 43.02 -16.37 4.72
C ASP A 375 42.63 -15.16 5.59
N ASP A 376 42.96 -13.97 5.15
CA ASP A 376 42.82 -12.69 5.81
C ASP A 376 41.55 -12.62 6.65
N LYS A 377 41.74 -12.60 7.99
CA LYS A 377 40.63 -12.48 8.93
C LYS A 377 39.81 -11.22 8.62
N VAL A 378 38.60 -11.43 8.09
CA VAL A 378 37.59 -10.38 8.09
C VAL A 378 37.46 -9.87 9.52
N LYS A 379 37.90 -8.65 9.77
CA LYS A 379 37.85 -8.02 11.09
C LYS A 379 36.36 -7.71 11.38
N CYS A 380 35.78 -8.49 12.30
CA CYS A 380 34.44 -8.19 12.83
C CYS A 380 34.61 -7.49 14.19
N PRO A 381 33.94 -6.37 14.45
CA PRO A 381 33.98 -5.73 15.76
C PRO A 381 33.44 -6.64 16.87
N ASP A 382 33.93 -6.42 18.10
CA ASP A 382 33.45 -7.16 19.27
C ASP A 382 31.93 -7.01 19.44
N ASN A 383 31.27 -8.09 19.79
CA ASN A 383 29.82 -8.20 19.95
C ASN A 383 29.00 -7.86 18.69
N CYS A 384 29.60 -7.96 17.50
CA CYS A 384 28.90 -7.85 16.24
C CYS A 384 28.92 -9.18 15.48
N ILE A 385 27.98 -9.38 14.58
CA ILE A 385 27.90 -10.53 13.68
C ILE A 385 28.20 -10.04 12.26
N CYS A 386 29.25 -10.59 11.63
CA CYS A 386 29.62 -10.22 10.27
C CYS A 386 29.38 -11.39 9.33
N GLU A 387 28.46 -11.20 8.41
CA GLU A 387 28.15 -12.18 7.37
C GLU A 387 28.88 -11.82 6.07
N THR A 388 29.88 -12.62 5.75
CA THR A 388 30.73 -12.40 4.55
C THR A 388 30.00 -12.64 3.24
N GLU A 389 29.05 -13.57 3.24
CA GLU A 389 28.27 -13.93 2.03
C GLU A 389 27.33 -12.80 1.60
N ASN A 390 26.76 -12.07 2.55
CA ASN A 390 25.77 -11.00 2.32
C ASN A 390 26.35 -9.59 2.51
N TYR A 391 27.64 -9.48 2.88
CA TYR A 391 28.27 -8.19 3.21
C TYR A 391 27.53 -7.41 4.29
N HIS A 392 26.90 -8.12 5.23
CA HIS A 392 26.09 -7.58 6.31
C HIS A 392 26.83 -7.65 7.63
N THR A 393 26.86 -6.53 8.37
CA THR A 393 27.37 -6.47 9.73
C THR A 393 26.28 -5.98 10.67
N SER A 394 25.89 -6.83 11.62
CA SER A 394 24.89 -6.53 12.64
C SER A 394 25.52 -6.40 14.02
N CYS A 395 25.31 -5.23 14.66
CA CYS A 395 25.64 -4.95 16.05
C CYS A 395 24.39 -4.50 16.81
N GLU A 396 23.20 -4.98 16.39
CA GLU A 396 21.92 -4.61 17.00
C GLU A 396 21.84 -5.04 18.47
N LYS A 397 21.29 -4.19 19.35
CA LYS A 397 21.03 -4.47 20.78
C LYS A 397 22.25 -4.94 21.59
N GLN A 398 23.46 -4.56 21.21
CA GLN A 398 24.66 -4.96 21.91
C GLN A 398 25.06 -4.02 23.05
N GLY A 399 24.25 -2.98 23.30
CA GLY A 399 24.50 -1.99 24.35
C GLY A 399 25.69 -1.09 24.08
N HIS A 400 26.12 -0.97 22.85
CA HIS A 400 27.20 -0.08 22.46
C HIS A 400 26.88 1.38 22.81
N THR A 401 27.83 2.04 23.46
CA THR A 401 27.76 3.49 23.79
C THR A 401 28.54 4.35 22.80
N LYS A 402 29.39 3.73 21.98
CA LYS A 402 30.15 4.34 20.87
C LYS A 402 30.10 3.44 19.67
N VAL A 403 30.16 4.01 18.49
CA VAL A 403 30.22 3.26 17.23
C VAL A 403 31.44 2.31 17.28
N PRO A 404 31.26 0.99 17.12
CA PRO A 404 32.37 0.04 17.07
C PRO A 404 33.36 0.39 15.94
N ARG A 405 34.59 -0.07 16.07
CA ARG A 405 35.62 0.10 15.02
C ARG A 405 36.05 -1.25 14.49
N GLY A 406 36.56 -1.28 13.25
CA GLY A 406 37.09 -2.52 12.64
C GLY A 406 36.04 -3.25 11.79
N PHE A 407 35.05 -2.56 11.29
CA PHE A 407 34.15 -3.09 10.26
C PHE A 407 34.90 -3.45 8.97
N SER A 408 34.45 -4.47 8.26
CA SER A 408 34.97 -4.80 6.94
C SER A 408 34.69 -3.66 5.96
N PRO A 409 35.67 -3.24 5.13
CA PRO A 409 35.46 -2.23 4.08
C PRO A 409 34.42 -2.67 3.03
N ASP A 410 34.19 -3.97 2.88
CA ASP A 410 33.21 -4.54 1.95
C ASP A 410 31.78 -4.57 2.52
N THR A 411 31.58 -4.13 3.78
CA THR A 411 30.26 -4.07 4.41
C THR A 411 29.32 -3.19 3.58
N ARG A 412 28.18 -3.75 3.16
CA ARG A 412 27.12 -3.04 2.42
C ARG A 412 25.93 -2.63 3.28
N LEU A 413 25.59 -3.46 4.26
CA LEU A 413 24.56 -3.13 5.24
C LEU A 413 25.19 -3.13 6.63
N LEU A 414 25.06 -2.01 7.34
CA LEU A 414 25.54 -1.85 8.71
C LEU A 414 24.36 -1.58 9.64
N ASP A 415 24.08 -2.56 10.50
CA ASP A 415 22.99 -2.49 11.45
C ASP A 415 23.50 -2.22 12.86
N LEU A 416 23.16 -1.06 13.38
CA LEU A 416 23.56 -0.55 14.70
C LEU A 416 22.35 -0.19 15.58
N ARG A 417 21.16 -0.68 15.25
CA ARG A 417 19.92 -0.36 15.96
C ARG A 417 19.94 -0.75 17.43
N ASP A 418 19.07 -0.08 18.20
CA ASP A 418 18.81 -0.40 19.60
C ASP A 418 20.06 -0.37 20.51
N ASN A 419 21.02 0.51 20.19
CA ASN A 419 22.19 0.77 21.01
C ASN A 419 22.02 2.08 21.83
N HIS A 420 23.07 2.52 22.50
CA HIS A 420 23.02 3.66 23.41
C HIS A 420 24.10 4.70 23.06
N PHE A 421 24.14 5.10 21.79
CA PHE A 421 25.22 5.98 21.33
C PHE A 421 25.16 7.39 21.91
N HIS A 422 23.96 7.94 22.10
CA HIS A 422 23.68 9.31 22.52
C HIS A 422 24.30 10.40 21.63
N TYR A 423 25.49 10.18 21.11
CA TYR A 423 26.28 11.13 20.31
C TYR A 423 27.05 10.37 19.22
N ILE A 424 27.04 10.89 18.01
CA ILE A 424 27.83 10.36 16.86
C ILE A 424 28.88 11.41 16.48
N ALA A 425 30.14 11.12 16.76
CA ALA A 425 31.26 12.01 16.49
C ALA A 425 31.61 12.11 15.00
N SER A 426 32.35 13.14 14.64
CA SER A 426 32.93 13.26 13.28
C SER A 426 33.78 12.02 12.93
N ASN A 427 33.70 11.58 11.69
CA ASN A 427 34.41 10.39 11.19
C ASN A 427 34.20 9.13 12.04
N SER A 428 32.96 8.90 12.52
CA SER A 428 32.62 7.70 13.29
C SER A 428 32.64 6.41 12.45
N PHE A 429 32.59 6.51 11.13
CA PHE A 429 32.52 5.39 10.18
C PHE A 429 33.67 5.42 9.16
N PRO A 430 34.94 5.38 9.60
CA PRO A 430 36.08 5.45 8.70
C PRO A 430 36.21 4.16 7.85
N GLY A 431 36.54 4.30 6.56
CA GLY A 431 36.88 3.17 5.70
C GLY A 431 35.70 2.28 5.29
N LEU A 432 34.49 2.84 5.20
CA LEU A 432 33.26 2.12 4.82
C LEU A 432 32.64 2.68 3.52
N PRO A 433 33.37 2.71 2.38
CA PRO A 433 32.87 3.31 1.16
C PRO A 433 31.72 2.53 0.51
N GLU A 434 31.65 1.21 0.76
CA GLU A 434 30.69 0.30 0.14
C GLU A 434 29.35 0.19 0.91
N VAL A 435 29.23 0.81 2.08
CA VAL A 435 27.97 0.77 2.84
C VAL A 435 26.88 1.50 2.07
N VAL A 436 25.85 0.75 1.70
CA VAL A 436 24.66 1.22 1.00
C VAL A 436 23.56 1.60 2.00
N SER A 437 23.43 0.86 3.10
CA SER A 437 22.39 1.08 4.11
C SER A 437 22.98 1.12 5.53
N LEU A 438 22.67 2.20 6.27
CA LEU A 438 23.08 2.38 7.66
C LEU A 438 21.86 2.54 8.57
N HIS A 439 21.77 1.67 9.56
CA HIS A 439 20.67 1.63 10.51
C HIS A 439 21.10 2.09 11.90
N LEU A 440 20.54 3.22 12.35
CA LEU A 440 20.80 3.87 13.64
C LEU A 440 19.52 4.19 14.41
N GLN A 441 18.43 3.46 14.14
CA GLN A 441 17.16 3.68 14.83
C GLN A 441 17.25 3.27 16.31
N ARG A 442 16.51 3.97 17.17
CA ARG A 442 16.38 3.67 18.61
C ARG A 442 17.71 3.62 19.37
N CYS A 443 18.66 4.47 18.95
CA CYS A 443 19.99 4.54 19.55
C CYS A 443 20.13 5.67 20.59
N LYS A 444 19.02 6.36 20.95
CA LYS A 444 19.00 7.50 21.90
C LYS A 444 19.88 8.66 21.46
N ILE A 445 20.12 8.83 20.16
CA ILE A 445 21.02 9.85 19.62
C ILE A 445 20.39 11.24 19.82
N HIS A 446 21.12 12.14 20.49
CA HIS A 446 20.72 13.55 20.71
C HIS A 446 21.43 14.47 19.72
N GLU A 447 22.65 14.11 19.30
CA GLU A 447 23.49 14.92 18.43
C GLU A 447 24.31 14.07 17.48
N VAL A 448 24.44 14.57 16.24
CA VAL A 448 25.32 14.03 15.21
C VAL A 448 26.21 15.14 14.71
N GLU A 449 27.51 14.96 14.85
CA GLU A 449 28.52 15.96 14.49
C GLU A 449 28.69 16.10 12.97
N GLY A 450 29.15 17.28 12.53
CA GLY A 450 29.48 17.50 11.12
C GLY A 450 30.51 16.50 10.60
N GLY A 451 30.27 15.89 9.45
CA GLY A 451 31.15 14.88 8.87
C GLY A 451 31.12 13.51 9.55
N ALA A 452 30.14 13.23 10.40
CA ALA A 452 30.01 11.93 11.07
C ALA A 452 30.04 10.74 10.10
N PHE A 453 29.47 10.91 8.93
CA PHE A 453 29.32 9.87 7.88
C PHE A 453 30.32 10.02 6.72
N SER A 454 31.34 10.82 6.84
CA SER A 454 32.25 11.23 5.72
C SER A 454 32.97 10.05 5.02
N GLY A 455 33.07 8.89 5.67
CA GLY A 455 33.66 7.65 5.10
C GLY A 455 32.74 6.84 4.20
N MET A 456 31.42 7.16 4.14
CA MET A 456 30.38 6.32 3.54
C MET A 456 29.92 6.87 2.19
N LYS A 457 30.80 6.88 1.19
CA LYS A 457 30.52 7.48 -0.13
C LYS A 457 29.40 6.77 -0.90
N GLY A 458 29.20 5.47 -0.67
CA GLY A 458 28.18 4.63 -1.29
C GLY A 458 26.83 4.64 -0.57
N LEU A 459 26.66 5.43 0.50
CA LEU A 459 25.46 5.39 1.33
C LEU A 459 24.24 5.94 0.56
N VAL A 460 23.22 5.08 0.40
CA VAL A 460 21.95 5.38 -0.26
C VAL A 460 20.83 5.57 0.77
N TYR A 461 20.81 4.73 1.80
CA TYR A 461 19.77 4.70 2.83
C TYR A 461 20.36 5.02 4.21
N LEU A 462 19.86 6.07 4.85
CA LEU A 462 20.25 6.44 6.22
C LEU A 462 19.03 6.51 7.13
N TYR A 463 19.01 5.64 8.14
CA TYR A 463 17.95 5.56 9.12
C TYR A 463 18.39 6.12 10.47
N LEU A 464 17.88 7.31 10.82
CA LEU A 464 18.08 8.00 12.09
C LEU A 464 16.78 8.19 12.86
N SER A 465 15.74 7.43 12.47
CA SER A 465 14.42 7.50 13.11
C SER A 465 14.43 7.02 14.57
N GLU A 466 13.40 7.41 15.31
CA GLU A 466 13.19 6.99 16.71
C GLU A 466 14.39 7.32 17.64
N ASN A 467 14.96 8.49 17.45
CA ASN A 467 16.05 9.03 18.28
C ASN A 467 15.60 10.32 19.01
N ASN A 468 16.52 11.02 19.62
CA ASN A 468 16.25 12.25 20.40
C ASN A 468 16.80 13.50 19.70
N LEU A 469 16.94 13.50 18.38
CA LEU A 469 17.51 14.59 17.60
C LEU A 469 16.61 15.84 17.66
N MET A 470 17.17 16.97 18.05
CA MET A 470 16.48 18.28 18.08
C MET A 470 16.93 19.19 16.94
N SER A 471 18.14 19.01 16.44
CA SER A 471 18.75 19.78 15.35
C SER A 471 19.80 18.93 14.64
N LEU A 472 20.22 19.38 13.46
CA LEU A 472 21.31 18.77 12.69
C LEU A 472 22.36 19.85 12.35
N SER A 473 23.63 19.47 12.43
CA SER A 473 24.73 20.30 11.95
C SER A 473 24.60 20.53 10.43
N PRO A 474 24.92 21.72 9.90
CA PRO A 474 24.91 21.97 8.45
C PRO A 474 25.77 20.98 7.64
N ASP A 475 26.88 20.51 8.25
CA ASP A 475 27.83 19.59 7.58
C ASP A 475 27.60 18.11 7.92
N VAL A 476 26.49 17.75 8.57
CA VAL A 476 26.23 16.38 9.04
C VAL A 476 26.26 15.35 7.92
N PHE A 477 25.73 15.69 6.73
CA PHE A 477 25.68 14.82 5.56
C PHE A 477 26.77 15.10 4.53
N LYS A 478 27.80 15.84 4.91
CA LYS A 478 28.94 16.10 4.04
C LYS A 478 29.65 14.81 3.66
N GLY A 479 29.85 14.61 2.35
CA GLY A 479 30.51 13.41 1.83
C GLY A 479 29.59 12.25 1.49
N LEU A 480 28.27 12.47 1.45
CA LEU A 480 27.24 11.49 1.09
C LEU A 480 26.60 11.80 -0.29
N PRO A 481 27.34 11.71 -1.41
CA PRO A 481 26.84 12.10 -2.73
C PRO A 481 25.71 11.20 -3.25
N GLN A 482 25.61 9.97 -2.75
CA GLN A 482 24.63 8.96 -3.16
C GLN A 482 23.41 8.88 -2.24
N LEU A 483 23.34 9.69 -1.18
CA LEU A 483 22.23 9.61 -0.22
C LEU A 483 20.92 9.97 -0.91
N THR A 484 20.03 8.97 -0.96
CA THR A 484 18.76 9.04 -1.71
C THR A 484 17.56 9.01 -0.76
N TYR A 485 17.65 8.24 0.33
CA TYR A 485 16.57 8.06 1.30
C TYR A 485 17.06 8.40 2.71
N LEU A 486 16.39 9.36 3.35
CA LEU A 486 16.76 9.82 4.70
C LEU A 486 15.55 9.75 5.64
N HIS A 487 15.70 8.94 6.69
CA HIS A 487 14.69 8.71 7.70
C HIS A 487 15.03 9.45 9.01
N LEU A 488 14.26 10.46 9.34
CA LEU A 488 14.36 11.30 10.53
C LEU A 488 13.05 11.36 11.33
N GLU A 489 12.12 10.48 11.01
CA GLU A 489 10.81 10.41 11.68
C GLU A 489 10.96 10.01 13.15
N LYS A 490 9.98 10.39 14.00
CA LYS A 490 9.95 10.12 15.44
C LYS A 490 11.20 10.64 16.17
N ASN A 491 11.57 11.88 15.88
CA ASN A 491 12.60 12.65 16.59
C ASN A 491 11.97 13.87 17.28
N GLN A 492 12.75 14.85 17.67
CA GLN A 492 12.29 16.02 18.44
C GLN A 492 12.56 17.35 17.71
N PHE A 493 12.57 17.36 16.38
CA PHE A 493 12.79 18.57 15.58
C PHE A 493 11.63 19.55 15.77
N LYS A 494 11.94 20.76 16.29
CA LYS A 494 10.99 21.89 16.39
C LYS A 494 11.03 22.81 15.18
N GLN A 495 12.11 22.76 14.43
CA GLN A 495 12.33 23.52 13.19
C GLN A 495 12.78 22.57 12.09
N PHE A 496 12.39 22.86 10.86
CA PHE A 496 12.85 22.12 9.71
C PHE A 496 14.37 22.31 9.52
N PRO A 497 15.19 21.26 9.48
CA PRO A 497 16.66 21.37 9.47
C PRO A 497 17.22 21.69 8.07
N LYS A 498 16.74 22.75 7.43
CA LYS A 498 17.02 23.08 6.02
C LYS A 498 18.51 23.18 5.67
N ARG A 499 19.35 23.66 6.61
CA ARG A 499 20.79 23.81 6.37
C ARG A 499 21.51 22.49 6.18
N ALA A 500 21.04 21.42 6.82
CA ALA A 500 21.63 20.09 6.72
C ALA A 500 21.38 19.46 5.34
N PHE A 501 20.30 19.83 4.65
CA PHE A 501 19.93 19.27 3.34
C PHE A 501 20.63 19.96 2.18
N ALA A 502 21.29 21.10 2.39
CA ALA A 502 22.00 21.85 1.35
C ALA A 502 23.11 21.06 0.62
N LEU A 503 23.53 19.93 1.19
CA LEU A 503 24.60 19.08 0.66
C LEU A 503 24.07 17.73 0.08
N LEU A 504 22.75 17.63 -0.15
CA LEU A 504 22.10 16.38 -0.59
C LEU A 504 21.43 16.48 -1.97
N PRO A 505 22.17 16.73 -3.05
CA PRO A 505 21.61 16.92 -4.38
C PRO A 505 20.96 15.65 -4.95
N GLY A 506 21.26 14.48 -4.38
CA GLY A 506 20.70 13.17 -4.77
C GLY A 506 19.48 12.73 -4.00
N LEU A 507 19.03 13.50 -2.98
CA LEU A 507 17.95 13.10 -2.09
C LEU A 507 16.60 13.03 -2.83
N LEU A 508 15.94 11.85 -2.80
CA LEU A 508 14.64 11.61 -3.42
C LEU A 508 13.50 11.52 -2.41
N ALA A 509 13.75 10.99 -1.21
CA ALA A 509 12.74 10.85 -0.17
C ALA A 509 13.27 11.31 1.20
N LEU A 510 12.43 12.11 1.88
CA LEU A 510 12.74 12.65 3.21
C LEU A 510 11.57 12.40 4.16
N HIS A 511 11.84 11.64 5.21
CA HIS A 511 10.89 11.30 6.27
C HIS A 511 11.15 12.15 7.52
N LEU A 512 10.18 12.96 7.90
CA LEU A 512 10.20 13.83 9.08
C LEU A 512 8.89 13.73 9.89
N GLU A 513 8.16 12.64 9.75
CA GLU A 513 6.90 12.41 10.45
C GLU A 513 7.11 12.29 11.96
N ASN A 514 6.06 12.54 12.73
CA ASN A 514 6.11 12.42 14.18
C ASN A 514 7.26 13.22 14.82
N ASN A 515 7.42 14.47 14.40
CA ASN A 515 8.30 15.46 15.00
C ASN A 515 7.47 16.62 15.61
N ALA A 516 8.10 17.69 16.02
CA ALA A 516 7.45 18.86 16.60
C ALA A 516 7.62 20.13 15.73
N ILE A 517 7.76 19.99 14.42
CA ILE A 517 8.00 21.09 13.48
C ILE A 517 6.77 21.99 13.44
N THR A 518 6.96 23.30 13.70
CA THR A 518 5.85 24.26 13.82
C THR A 518 5.64 25.13 12.58
N LYS A 519 6.68 25.38 11.80
CA LYS A 519 6.67 26.28 10.64
C LYS A 519 7.58 25.76 9.54
N LEU A 520 7.18 26.02 8.28
CA LEU A 520 8.03 25.82 7.11
C LEU A 520 8.34 27.18 6.48
N GLU A 521 9.61 27.53 6.39
CA GLU A 521 10.08 28.78 5.80
C GLU A 521 10.18 28.69 4.28
N THR A 522 10.38 29.81 3.60
CA THR A 522 10.66 29.84 2.16
C THR A 522 11.94 29.06 1.83
N GLY A 523 11.90 28.26 0.75
CA GLY A 523 13.07 27.53 0.24
C GLY A 523 13.64 26.49 1.20
N ILE A 524 12.79 25.78 1.94
CA ILE A 524 13.25 24.72 2.88
C ILE A 524 14.00 23.58 2.21
N LEU A 525 13.79 23.36 0.92
CA LEU A 525 14.36 22.25 0.13
C LEU A 525 15.57 22.69 -0.73
N THR A 526 16.12 23.89 -0.48
CA THR A 526 17.33 24.35 -1.18
C THR A 526 18.47 23.38 -0.91
N GLY A 527 19.09 22.83 -1.98
CA GLY A 527 20.14 21.81 -1.94
C GLY A 527 19.63 20.38 -2.07
N ALA A 528 18.31 20.17 -2.02
CA ALA A 528 17.64 18.91 -2.27
C ALA A 528 16.64 19.03 -3.44
N GLU A 529 17.11 19.60 -4.56
CA GLU A 529 16.25 19.96 -5.69
C GLU A 529 15.60 18.76 -6.37
N LYS A 530 16.19 17.56 -6.24
CA LYS A 530 15.65 16.31 -6.80
C LYS A 530 14.63 15.61 -5.91
N LEU A 531 14.29 16.21 -4.76
CA LEU A 531 13.36 15.58 -3.82
C LEU A 531 12.00 15.32 -4.49
N ARG A 532 11.55 14.07 -4.45
CA ARG A 532 10.26 13.63 -5.00
C ARG A 532 9.22 13.39 -3.93
N SER A 533 9.64 12.97 -2.73
CA SER A 533 8.71 12.63 -1.65
C SER A 533 9.11 13.30 -0.35
N LEU A 534 8.18 14.06 0.23
CA LEU A 534 8.36 14.75 1.52
C LEU A 534 7.23 14.37 2.48
N PHE A 535 7.60 13.73 3.59
CA PHE A 535 6.67 13.26 4.60
C PHE A 535 6.81 14.09 5.87
N LEU A 536 5.76 14.85 6.22
CA LEU A 536 5.69 15.75 7.38
C LEU A 536 4.45 15.47 8.24
N THR A 537 3.88 14.28 8.12
CA THR A 537 2.68 13.86 8.85
C THR A 537 2.94 13.84 10.36
N LYS A 538 1.93 14.20 11.17
CA LYS A 538 2.05 14.22 12.65
C LYS A 538 3.18 15.12 13.15
N ASN A 539 3.17 16.36 12.68
CA ASN A 539 3.95 17.46 13.20
C ASN A 539 3.03 18.51 13.84
N GLU A 540 3.56 19.68 14.16
CA GLU A 540 2.82 20.80 14.73
C GLU A 540 2.71 21.99 13.76
N ILE A 541 2.75 21.76 12.46
CA ILE A 541 2.83 22.79 11.44
C ILE A 541 1.55 23.63 11.42
N THR A 542 1.72 24.93 11.71
CA THR A 542 0.65 25.93 11.69
C THR A 542 0.71 26.84 10.49
N ASN A 543 1.90 27.03 9.91
CA ASN A 543 2.13 27.94 8.81
C ASN A 543 3.20 27.42 7.86
N ILE A 544 2.95 27.59 6.56
CA ILE A 544 3.88 27.27 5.48
C ILE A 544 4.07 28.53 4.64
N ALA A 545 5.30 29.03 4.57
CA ALA A 545 5.63 30.25 3.85
C ALA A 545 5.44 30.08 2.32
N PRO A 546 5.09 31.15 1.60
CA PRO A 546 5.09 31.14 0.14
C PRO A 546 6.43 30.68 -0.42
N GLY A 547 6.40 29.80 -1.46
CA GLY A 547 7.60 29.26 -2.08
C GLY A 547 8.43 28.33 -1.20
N ALA A 548 7.85 27.76 -0.15
CA ALA A 548 8.55 26.83 0.73
C ALA A 548 9.11 25.62 -0.06
N PHE A 549 8.38 25.11 -1.03
CA PHE A 549 8.72 23.92 -1.82
C PHE A 549 9.27 24.22 -3.21
N ASP A 550 9.37 25.52 -3.61
CA ASP A 550 9.82 25.92 -4.97
C ASP A 550 11.18 25.33 -5.40
N PRO A 551 12.19 25.11 -4.51
CA PRO A 551 13.45 24.52 -4.95
C PRO A 551 13.34 23.10 -5.46
N ALA A 552 12.39 22.29 -4.98
CA ALA A 552 12.20 20.91 -5.40
C ALA A 552 11.21 20.83 -6.58
N SER A 553 11.72 21.04 -7.79
CA SER A 553 10.92 21.02 -9.01
C SER A 553 10.22 19.69 -9.29
N ASP A 554 10.78 18.59 -8.82
CA ASP A 554 10.32 17.23 -9.07
C ASP A 554 9.47 16.66 -7.92
N LEU A 555 9.07 17.52 -6.94
CA LEU A 555 8.29 17.10 -5.79
C LEU A 555 6.93 16.54 -6.24
N ALA A 556 6.76 15.23 -6.11
CA ALA A 556 5.58 14.49 -6.55
C ALA A 556 4.63 14.16 -5.39
N THR A 557 5.18 13.85 -4.20
CA THR A 557 4.41 13.44 -3.02
C THR A 557 4.67 14.40 -1.86
N LEU A 558 3.60 14.97 -1.30
CA LEU A 558 3.66 15.87 -0.15
C LEU A 558 2.62 15.46 0.91
N HIS A 559 3.09 14.96 2.05
CA HIS A 559 2.24 14.55 3.16
C HIS A 559 2.33 15.54 4.32
N LEU A 560 1.25 16.26 4.57
CA LEU A 560 1.06 17.24 5.63
C LEU A 560 -0.06 16.85 6.60
N GLY A 561 -0.49 15.60 6.58
CA GLY A 561 -1.57 15.10 7.43
C GLY A 561 -1.27 15.20 8.93
N ASN A 562 -2.30 15.24 9.78
CA ASN A 562 -2.14 15.33 11.23
C ASN A 562 -1.24 16.51 11.69
N ASN A 563 -1.48 17.70 11.15
CA ASN A 563 -0.82 18.93 11.52
C ASN A 563 -1.83 19.95 12.11
N LYS A 564 -1.43 21.21 12.25
CA LYS A 564 -2.26 22.28 12.80
C LYS A 564 -2.60 23.37 11.78
N LEU A 565 -2.62 23.03 10.47
CA LEU A 565 -2.98 23.94 9.39
C LEU A 565 -4.46 24.31 9.47
N LYS A 566 -4.74 25.63 9.42
CA LYS A 566 -6.11 26.16 9.46
C LYS A 566 -6.66 26.47 8.08
N GLU A 567 -5.81 26.52 7.07
CA GLU A 567 -6.14 26.80 5.66
C GLU A 567 -5.25 25.99 4.72
N VAL A 568 -5.67 25.84 3.46
CA VAL A 568 -4.86 25.23 2.42
C VAL A 568 -3.70 26.14 2.07
N PRO A 569 -2.44 25.69 2.10
CA PRO A 569 -1.28 26.54 1.85
C PRO A 569 -1.07 26.78 0.33
N THR A 570 -2.04 27.34 -0.35
CA THR A 570 -2.07 27.53 -1.81
C THR A 570 -0.81 28.21 -2.37
N ASN A 571 -0.29 29.23 -1.68
CA ASN A 571 0.88 29.99 -2.12
C ASN A 571 2.22 29.26 -1.86
N ALA A 572 2.21 28.16 -1.14
CA ALA A 572 3.40 27.38 -0.85
C ALA A 572 3.64 26.25 -1.86
N PHE A 573 2.61 25.90 -2.64
CA PHE A 573 2.71 24.82 -3.61
C PHE A 573 3.68 25.16 -4.74
N PRO A 574 4.48 24.17 -5.20
CA PRO A 574 5.44 24.37 -6.26
C PRO A 574 4.75 24.75 -7.57
N LYS A 575 5.32 25.71 -8.28
CA LYS A 575 4.79 26.22 -9.55
C LYS A 575 5.06 25.31 -10.75
N THR A 576 5.80 24.22 -10.53
CA THR A 576 6.36 23.37 -11.59
C THR A 576 5.42 22.28 -12.11
N GLY A 577 4.25 22.10 -11.51
CA GLY A 577 3.28 21.12 -11.97
C GLY A 577 3.74 19.66 -11.86
N SER A 578 4.56 19.34 -10.86
CA SER A 578 5.06 17.97 -10.60
C SER A 578 4.29 17.23 -9.50
N LEU A 579 3.59 18.00 -8.61
CA LEU A 579 2.93 17.42 -7.44
C LEU A 579 1.72 16.57 -7.85
N THR A 580 1.84 15.27 -7.68
CA THR A 580 0.79 14.29 -8.03
C THR A 580 -0.04 13.87 -6.83
N GLU A 581 0.52 13.93 -5.61
CA GLU A 581 -0.13 13.48 -4.39
C GLU A 581 0.01 14.52 -3.28
N LEU A 582 -1.14 14.94 -2.72
CA LEU A 582 -1.21 15.87 -1.61
C LEU A 582 -2.09 15.31 -0.49
N ASN A 583 -1.51 15.13 0.68
CA ASN A 583 -2.24 14.72 1.87
C ASN A 583 -2.30 15.86 2.90
N LEU A 584 -3.50 16.39 3.14
CA LEU A 584 -3.82 17.40 4.15
C LEU A 584 -4.70 16.85 5.28
N SER A 585 -4.99 15.55 5.29
CA SER A 585 -5.92 14.93 6.25
C SER A 585 -5.60 15.26 7.71
N HIS A 586 -6.63 15.25 8.58
CA HIS A 586 -6.47 15.50 10.00
C HIS A 586 -5.81 16.86 10.34
N ASN A 587 -6.12 17.91 9.57
CA ASN A 587 -5.80 19.29 9.90
C ASN A 587 -7.08 20.06 10.26
N PRO A 588 -7.05 21.10 11.11
CA PRO A 588 -8.25 21.87 11.46
C PRO A 588 -8.64 22.89 10.37
N ILE A 589 -8.81 22.43 9.12
CA ILE A 589 -9.18 23.26 7.97
C ILE A 589 -10.71 23.24 7.81
N ARG A 590 -11.40 24.29 8.30
CA ARG A 590 -12.85 24.35 8.25
C ARG A 590 -13.42 24.83 6.92
N TRP A 591 -12.62 25.52 6.13
CA TRP A 591 -13.05 26.13 4.86
C TRP A 591 -11.99 25.96 3.77
N ILE A 592 -12.43 25.58 2.56
CA ILE A 592 -11.59 25.58 1.36
C ILE A 592 -12.12 26.61 0.38
N GLY A 593 -11.29 27.63 0.12
CA GLY A 593 -11.60 28.76 -0.76
C GLY A 593 -11.68 28.40 -2.24
N ALA A 594 -12.00 29.39 -3.09
CA ALA A 594 -11.92 29.23 -4.53
C ALA A 594 -10.45 29.02 -4.96
N GLU A 595 -10.24 28.18 -5.97
CA GLU A 595 -8.94 27.99 -6.63
C GLU A 595 -7.81 27.52 -5.69
N ALA A 596 -8.17 26.89 -4.54
CA ALA A 596 -7.22 26.51 -3.50
C ALA A 596 -6.10 25.58 -4.00
N PHE A 597 -6.35 24.77 -5.02
CA PHE A 597 -5.39 23.82 -5.60
C PHE A 597 -4.95 24.22 -7.02
N LEU A 598 -5.30 25.41 -7.50
CA LEU A 598 -5.01 25.85 -8.87
C LEU A 598 -3.51 25.77 -9.25
N PRO A 599 -2.54 26.12 -8.37
CA PRO A 599 -1.12 26.03 -8.71
C PRO A 599 -0.63 24.62 -9.09
N ILE A 600 -1.29 23.58 -8.60
CA ILE A 600 -0.93 22.16 -8.79
C ILE A 600 -2.01 21.39 -9.57
N ALA A 601 -3.01 22.07 -10.07
CA ALA A 601 -4.20 21.44 -10.66
C ALA A 601 -3.89 20.57 -11.89
N THR A 602 -2.86 20.89 -12.65
CA THR A 602 -2.48 20.17 -13.88
C THR A 602 -1.79 18.83 -13.60
N SER A 603 -1.18 18.66 -12.43
CA SER A 603 -0.41 17.46 -12.06
C SER A 603 -1.08 16.62 -10.98
N LEU A 604 -1.96 17.23 -10.16
CA LEU A 604 -2.52 16.58 -8.98
C LEU A 604 -3.45 15.42 -9.36
N LYS A 605 -3.15 14.23 -8.83
CA LYS A 605 -3.92 13.00 -9.05
C LYS A 605 -4.63 12.52 -7.80
N HIS A 606 -3.98 12.67 -6.63
CA HIS A 606 -4.47 12.16 -5.36
C HIS A 606 -4.55 13.28 -4.34
N LEU A 607 -5.76 13.55 -3.84
CA LEU A 607 -6.04 14.60 -2.88
C LEU A 607 -6.77 14.04 -1.65
N TYR A 608 -6.09 14.10 -0.48
CA TYR A 608 -6.62 13.61 0.78
C TYR A 608 -7.02 14.79 1.67
N LEU A 609 -8.32 14.93 1.88
CA LEU A 609 -8.98 15.96 2.68
C LEU A 609 -9.87 15.37 3.77
N ASN A 610 -9.62 14.13 4.16
CA ASN A 610 -10.42 13.47 5.18
C ASN A 610 -10.10 13.98 6.59
N ASN A 611 -11.11 14.00 7.46
CA ASN A 611 -10.98 14.40 8.87
C ASN A 611 -10.38 15.81 9.09
N LEU A 612 -10.75 16.79 8.26
CA LEU A 612 -10.30 18.18 8.39
C LEU A 612 -11.16 19.01 9.35
N SER A 613 -12.30 18.51 9.80
CA SER A 613 -13.40 19.29 10.36
C SER A 613 -13.98 20.29 9.36
N LEU A 614 -13.95 19.96 8.08
CA LEU A 614 -14.34 20.81 6.96
C LEU A 614 -15.84 21.02 6.96
N GLU A 615 -16.27 22.28 7.15
CA GLU A 615 -17.68 22.69 7.21
C GLU A 615 -18.21 23.08 5.83
N LYS A 616 -17.35 23.69 5.00
CA LYS A 616 -17.76 24.21 3.70
C LYS A 616 -16.64 24.25 2.67
N MET A 617 -17.01 24.03 1.41
CA MET A 617 -16.13 24.20 0.24
C MET A 617 -16.72 25.24 -0.70
N SER A 618 -15.87 26.10 -1.28
CA SER A 618 -16.28 26.96 -2.38
C SER A 618 -16.69 26.12 -3.59
N LYS A 619 -17.67 26.57 -4.34
CA LYS A 619 -18.05 25.94 -5.61
C LYS A 619 -16.90 25.86 -6.63
N TYR A 620 -15.89 26.72 -6.49
CA TYR A 620 -14.68 26.76 -7.31
C TYR A 620 -13.45 26.23 -6.59
N SER A 621 -13.60 25.57 -5.46
CA SER A 621 -12.47 25.06 -4.66
C SER A 621 -11.61 24.02 -5.41
N LEU A 622 -12.23 23.25 -6.30
CA LEU A 622 -11.60 22.22 -7.12
C LEU A 622 -11.36 22.67 -8.58
N ALA A 623 -11.40 24.00 -8.81
CA ALA A 623 -11.18 24.55 -10.15
C ALA A 623 -9.80 24.13 -10.70
N GLY A 624 -9.78 23.76 -11.98
CA GLY A 624 -8.58 23.35 -12.70
C GLY A 624 -8.20 21.88 -12.58
N LEU A 625 -8.70 21.14 -11.57
CA LEU A 625 -8.34 19.72 -11.36
C LEU A 625 -8.86 18.78 -12.48
N GLY A 626 -9.98 19.11 -13.10
CA GLY A 626 -10.51 18.50 -14.33
C GLY A 626 -10.42 16.98 -14.40
N SER A 627 -9.92 16.47 -15.52
CA SER A 627 -9.73 15.04 -15.75
C SER A 627 -8.44 14.48 -15.13
N GLY A 628 -7.58 15.31 -14.55
CA GLY A 628 -6.32 14.89 -13.95
C GLY A 628 -6.49 14.21 -12.59
N LEU A 629 -7.49 14.65 -11.80
CA LEU A 629 -7.70 14.13 -10.46
C LEU A 629 -8.33 12.74 -10.49
N GLN A 630 -7.66 11.77 -9.87
CA GLN A 630 -8.09 10.37 -9.81
C GLN A 630 -8.68 9.98 -8.44
N SER A 631 -8.12 10.52 -7.35
CA SER A 631 -8.58 10.23 -5.98
C SER A 631 -8.93 11.48 -5.21
N LEU A 632 -10.12 11.50 -4.60
CA LEU A 632 -10.56 12.57 -3.71
C LEU A 632 -11.20 11.96 -2.44
N LEU A 633 -10.53 12.11 -1.28
CA LEU A 633 -11.03 11.63 -0.01
C LEU A 633 -11.51 12.80 0.84
N LEU A 634 -12.81 12.81 1.17
CA LEU A 634 -13.50 13.84 1.97
C LEU A 634 -14.22 13.24 3.19
N GLU A 635 -13.91 12.00 3.53
CA GLU A 635 -14.49 11.27 4.65
C GLU A 635 -14.29 11.98 6.00
N GLY A 636 -15.24 11.81 6.93
CA GLY A 636 -15.11 12.29 8.33
C GLY A 636 -15.06 13.81 8.46
N ASN A 637 -15.77 14.55 7.59
CA ASN A 637 -15.88 16.01 7.64
C ASN A 637 -17.27 16.46 8.11
N GLN A 638 -17.54 17.76 8.13
CA GLN A 638 -18.80 18.38 8.52
C GLN A 638 -19.55 18.98 7.34
N LEU A 639 -19.37 18.41 6.15
CA LEU A 639 -19.96 18.93 4.92
C LEU A 639 -21.47 18.64 4.87
N GLU A 640 -22.26 19.69 4.75
CA GLU A 640 -23.70 19.63 4.45
C GLU A 640 -23.97 19.63 2.94
N ASP A 641 -23.13 20.33 2.17
CA ASP A 641 -23.13 20.35 0.70
C ASP A 641 -21.71 20.14 0.14
N VAL A 642 -21.63 19.85 -1.14
CA VAL A 642 -20.35 19.64 -1.85
C VAL A 642 -20.35 20.39 -3.18
N PRO A 643 -19.17 20.79 -3.72
CA PRO A 643 -19.08 21.38 -5.04
C PRO A 643 -19.53 20.38 -6.13
N ASP A 644 -19.78 20.90 -7.34
CA ASP A 644 -20.08 20.05 -8.49
C ASP A 644 -18.84 19.26 -8.92
N PHE A 645 -18.91 17.94 -8.88
CA PHE A 645 -17.85 17.02 -9.31
C PHE A 645 -17.91 16.67 -10.80
N SER A 646 -18.87 17.21 -11.56
CA SER A 646 -19.02 16.91 -12.99
C SER A 646 -17.78 17.24 -13.83
N PRO A 647 -16.95 18.25 -13.51
CA PRO A 647 -15.71 18.52 -14.21
C PRO A 647 -14.61 17.48 -13.96
N LEU A 648 -14.70 16.72 -12.86
CA LEU A 648 -13.68 15.75 -12.45
C LEU A 648 -13.88 14.42 -13.17
N THR A 649 -13.70 14.38 -14.46
CA THR A 649 -14.00 13.22 -15.31
C THR A 649 -13.02 12.06 -15.15
N GLY A 650 -11.85 12.31 -14.55
CA GLY A 650 -10.83 11.31 -14.27
C GLY A 650 -10.96 10.62 -12.91
N LEU A 651 -11.96 10.98 -12.09
CA LEU A 651 -12.12 10.39 -10.76
C LEU A 651 -12.39 8.88 -10.84
N GLU A 652 -11.56 8.14 -10.12
CA GLU A 652 -11.65 6.69 -9.91
C GLU A 652 -12.08 6.36 -8.48
N VAL A 653 -11.62 7.18 -7.53
CA VAL A 653 -11.92 7.01 -6.11
C VAL A 653 -12.44 8.31 -5.52
N ILE A 654 -13.61 8.26 -4.89
CA ILE A 654 -14.15 9.35 -4.08
C ILE A 654 -14.81 8.78 -2.83
N ASN A 655 -14.50 9.35 -1.68
CA ASN A 655 -15.12 8.97 -0.41
C ASN A 655 -15.73 10.19 0.28
N LEU A 656 -17.05 10.15 0.48
CA LEU A 656 -17.86 11.17 1.15
C LEU A 656 -18.51 10.62 2.45
N ALA A 657 -18.04 9.46 2.93
CA ALA A 657 -18.57 8.85 4.15
C ALA A 657 -18.43 9.81 5.35
N GLU A 658 -19.28 9.62 6.35
CA GLU A 658 -19.23 10.37 7.62
C GLU A 658 -19.26 11.90 7.45
N ASN A 659 -20.04 12.38 6.47
CA ASN A 659 -20.41 13.79 6.33
C ASN A 659 -21.93 13.95 6.62
N PRO A 660 -22.36 15.02 7.28
CA PRO A 660 -23.79 15.27 7.57
C PRO A 660 -24.53 15.88 6.37
N LEU A 661 -24.43 15.25 5.18
CA LEU A 661 -24.96 15.77 3.93
C LEU A 661 -26.46 16.12 4.04
N LEU A 662 -26.83 17.35 3.67
CA LEU A 662 -28.20 17.83 3.62
C LEU A 662 -28.85 17.42 2.30
N CYS A 663 -29.68 16.37 2.34
CA CYS A 663 -30.33 15.80 1.16
C CYS A 663 -31.56 16.60 0.73
N ASP A 664 -31.33 17.82 0.25
CA ASP A 664 -32.31 18.72 -0.38
C ASP A 664 -31.79 19.31 -1.70
N CYS A 665 -32.39 20.41 -2.18
CA CYS A 665 -32.08 20.94 -3.51
C CYS A 665 -30.62 21.27 -3.80
N PRO A 666 -29.81 21.81 -2.89
CA PRO A 666 -28.39 22.05 -3.10
C PRO A 666 -27.59 20.80 -3.46
N LEU A 667 -27.98 19.62 -2.95
CA LEU A 667 -27.28 18.36 -3.18
C LEU A 667 -27.73 17.64 -4.47
N LEU A 668 -28.69 18.19 -5.22
CA LEU A 668 -29.18 17.62 -6.47
C LEU A 668 -28.10 17.43 -7.55
N PRO A 669 -27.12 18.33 -7.72
CA PRO A 669 -26.00 18.11 -8.65
C PRO A 669 -25.19 16.86 -8.31
N LEU A 670 -24.85 16.63 -7.02
CA LEU A 670 -24.17 15.43 -6.58
C LEU A 670 -24.96 14.16 -6.92
N ARG A 671 -26.26 14.14 -6.64
CA ARG A 671 -27.09 12.98 -6.97
C ARG A 671 -27.10 12.67 -8.45
N LYS A 672 -27.30 13.70 -9.31
CA LYS A 672 -27.27 13.53 -10.78
C LYS A 672 -25.93 13.03 -11.28
N TRP A 673 -24.84 13.50 -10.68
CA TRP A 673 -23.50 13.03 -10.99
C TRP A 673 -23.33 11.55 -10.59
N LEU A 674 -23.78 11.15 -9.38
CA LEU A 674 -23.75 9.76 -8.89
C LEU A 674 -24.54 8.76 -9.76
N GLU A 675 -25.55 9.23 -10.49
CA GLU A 675 -26.32 8.40 -11.44
C GLU A 675 -25.54 8.10 -12.72
N ARG A 676 -24.61 9.00 -13.11
CA ARG A 676 -23.84 8.92 -14.35
C ARG A 676 -22.52 8.19 -14.18
N VAL A 677 -21.91 8.28 -13.00
CA VAL A 677 -20.61 7.68 -12.74
C VAL A 677 -20.75 6.23 -12.28
N ASN A 678 -19.85 5.38 -12.77
CA ASN A 678 -19.80 3.96 -12.39
C ASN A 678 -18.87 3.74 -11.16
N LEU A 679 -18.93 4.67 -10.19
CA LEU A 679 -18.12 4.62 -8.98
C LEU A 679 -18.93 4.16 -7.77
N LYS A 680 -18.30 3.41 -6.86
CA LYS A 680 -18.88 3.05 -5.55
C LYS A 680 -18.66 4.21 -4.57
N VAL A 681 -19.51 5.21 -4.62
CA VAL A 681 -19.41 6.36 -3.72
C VAL A 681 -20.17 6.10 -2.42
N ARG A 682 -19.47 6.29 -1.30
CA ARG A 682 -20.07 6.21 0.04
C ARG A 682 -20.57 7.60 0.43
N ALA A 683 -21.79 7.96 0.01
CA ALA A 683 -22.47 9.19 0.39
C ALA A 683 -23.83 8.85 1.00
N LYS A 684 -24.05 9.28 2.25
CA LYS A 684 -25.31 9.08 2.98
C LYS A 684 -25.84 10.42 3.46
N CYS A 685 -27.18 10.54 3.52
CA CYS A 685 -27.83 11.71 4.06
C CYS A 685 -27.64 11.80 5.58
N GLY A 686 -27.26 12.98 6.07
CA GLY A 686 -27.31 13.35 7.48
C GLY A 686 -28.64 13.97 7.86
N TYR A 687 -29.22 14.75 6.96
CA TYR A 687 -30.51 15.46 7.07
C TYR A 687 -31.29 15.40 5.75
N PRO A 688 -32.63 15.59 5.78
CA PRO A 688 -33.52 15.65 6.94
C PRO A 688 -33.66 14.30 7.67
N PRO A 689 -34.26 14.25 8.89
CA PRO A 689 -34.32 13.03 9.70
C PRO A 689 -34.94 11.82 9.00
N GLU A 690 -35.90 12.02 8.10
CA GLU A 690 -36.59 10.97 7.36
C GLU A 690 -35.67 10.27 6.33
N LEU A 691 -34.62 10.95 5.90
CA LEU A 691 -33.64 10.46 4.91
C LEU A 691 -32.31 10.04 5.56
N LYS A 692 -32.15 10.28 6.87
CA LYS A 692 -30.90 10.01 7.59
C LYS A 692 -30.42 8.57 7.39
N GLY A 693 -29.18 8.41 6.97
CA GLY A 693 -28.52 7.13 6.73
C GLY A 693 -28.82 6.49 5.37
N GLN A 694 -29.78 7.01 4.59
CA GLN A 694 -30.03 6.54 3.22
C GLN A 694 -28.90 7.00 2.29
N ARG A 695 -28.62 6.21 1.28
CA ARG A 695 -27.63 6.60 0.26
C ARG A 695 -28.17 7.71 -0.62
N VAL A 696 -27.40 8.75 -0.88
CA VAL A 696 -27.78 9.87 -1.74
C VAL A 696 -28.24 9.40 -3.13
N LYS A 697 -27.58 8.37 -3.67
CA LYS A 697 -27.91 7.79 -4.99
C LYS A 697 -29.32 7.17 -5.04
N ASP A 698 -29.79 6.60 -3.94
CA ASP A 698 -31.05 5.83 -3.89
C ASP A 698 -32.30 6.71 -3.63
N ILE A 699 -32.09 8.00 -3.37
CA ILE A 699 -33.18 8.94 -3.11
C ILE A 699 -33.73 9.48 -4.44
N HIS A 700 -34.95 9.07 -4.79
CA HIS A 700 -35.55 9.42 -6.06
C HIS A 700 -36.09 10.85 -6.14
N VAL A 701 -36.51 11.45 -5.02
CA VAL A 701 -37.11 12.80 -4.98
C VAL A 701 -36.60 13.58 -3.79
N PHE A 702 -35.93 14.71 -4.03
CA PHE A 702 -35.69 15.72 -3.01
C PHE A 702 -36.94 16.62 -2.90
N LYS A 703 -37.58 16.62 -1.75
CA LYS A 703 -38.82 17.43 -1.52
C LYS A 703 -38.53 18.92 -1.74
N GLY A 704 -39.37 19.58 -2.51
CA GLY A 704 -39.35 21.05 -2.67
C GLY A 704 -38.40 21.55 -3.81
N CYS A 705 -37.80 20.68 -4.61
CA CYS A 705 -36.90 21.11 -5.68
C CYS A 705 -37.64 21.46 -6.98
N PRO A 706 -37.39 22.63 -7.57
CA PRO A 706 -37.97 23.00 -8.87
C PRO A 706 -37.60 21.99 -9.97
N GLY A 707 -38.58 21.52 -10.72
CA GLY A 707 -38.37 20.62 -11.86
C GLY A 707 -38.45 19.11 -11.55
N GLN A 708 -38.70 18.70 -10.30
CA GLN A 708 -39.03 17.31 -9.95
C GLN A 708 -40.55 17.15 -9.80
N GLY A 709 -41.26 16.86 -10.90
CA GLY A 709 -42.65 16.41 -10.83
C GLY A 709 -42.76 14.96 -10.33
N PRO A 710 -43.87 14.53 -9.76
CA PRO A 710 -44.06 13.15 -9.37
C PRO A 710 -43.88 12.21 -10.56
N PRO A 711 -43.36 11.00 -10.36
CA PRO A 711 -43.12 10.05 -11.47
C PRO A 711 -44.46 9.75 -12.16
N ARG A 712 -44.47 9.84 -13.48
CA ARG A 712 -45.60 9.38 -14.32
C ARG A 712 -45.90 7.92 -14.00
N SER A 713 -47.00 7.66 -13.34
CA SER A 713 -47.51 6.30 -13.12
C SER A 713 -47.77 5.65 -14.46
N GLN A 714 -47.16 4.52 -14.72
CA GLN A 714 -47.50 3.67 -15.85
C GLN A 714 -48.92 3.18 -15.70
N ASN A 715 -49.70 3.44 -16.73
CA ASN A 715 -51.11 3.05 -16.88
C ASN A 715 -51.30 1.54 -16.73
N LEU A 716 -51.98 1.10 -15.71
CA LEU A 716 -52.71 -0.14 -15.64
C LEU A 716 -54.11 0.10 -16.15
N LYS A 717 -54.50 -0.57 -17.23
CA LYS A 717 -55.82 -0.59 -17.84
C LYS A 717 -56.87 -0.99 -16.82
N ILE A 718 -57.83 -0.08 -16.58
CA ILE A 718 -59.02 -0.34 -15.77
C ILE A 718 -60.17 -0.59 -16.76
N THR A 719 -60.83 -1.72 -16.60
CA THR A 719 -62.10 -2.12 -17.21
C THR A 719 -63.25 -1.37 -16.56
N LYS A 720 -64.30 -1.04 -17.39
CA LYS A 720 -65.50 -0.28 -17.14
C LYS A 720 -66.52 -0.94 -16.15
N ALA A 721 -67.17 -0.26 -15.26
CA ALA A 721 -68.44 0.48 -15.18
C ALA A 721 -69.26 0.06 -13.93
N PRO A 722 -70.41 0.62 -13.51
CA PRO A 722 -71.24 1.69 -14.04
C PRO A 722 -71.74 2.76 -13.03
N LYS A 723 -72.52 3.68 -13.57
CA LYS A 723 -73.18 4.92 -13.06
C LYS A 723 -74.17 4.79 -11.88
N SER A 724 -74.29 5.88 -11.09
CA SER A 724 -75.48 6.69 -10.72
C SER A 724 -75.19 7.50 -9.45
N THR A 725 -75.59 8.69 -9.12
CA THR A 725 -76.57 9.72 -9.48
C THR A 725 -76.32 10.93 -8.58
N LYS A 726 -76.57 12.07 -9.11
CA LYS A 726 -76.76 13.45 -8.58
C LYS A 726 -77.01 13.69 -7.10
N SER A 727 -76.40 14.79 -6.53
CA SER A 727 -77.13 16.01 -6.12
C SER A 727 -76.19 17.13 -5.64
N LYS A 728 -76.49 18.36 -6.09
CA LYS A 728 -75.95 19.68 -5.66
C LYS A 728 -76.89 20.23 -4.55
N PRO A 729 -76.75 21.48 -4.02
CA PRO A 729 -75.63 22.20 -3.37
C PRO A 729 -76.13 22.91 -2.08
N HIS A 730 -75.29 23.49 -1.25
CA HIS A 730 -75.65 24.75 -0.57
C HIS A 730 -74.39 25.51 -0.05
N LYS A 731 -74.62 26.81 -0.11
CA LYS A 731 -73.79 28.00 -0.01
C LYS A 731 -73.54 28.47 1.43
N ASN A 732 -72.61 29.43 1.53
CA ASN A 732 -72.52 30.60 2.46
C ASN A 732 -71.78 30.31 3.78
N ALA A 733 -70.99 31.22 4.35
CA ALA A 733 -70.54 32.57 4.08
C ALA A 733 -69.58 33.03 5.22
N LYS A 734 -68.74 34.01 4.92
CA LYS A 734 -68.22 35.10 5.75
C LYS A 734 -67.23 34.83 6.88
N SER A 735 -65.99 35.23 6.73
CA SER A 735 -65.34 36.51 7.13
C SER A 735 -65.16 36.74 8.63
N HIS A 736 -63.96 36.97 9.07
CA HIS A 736 -63.56 38.20 9.77
C HIS A 736 -62.02 38.24 9.95
N PHE A 737 -61.53 39.39 9.54
CA PHE A 737 -60.30 40.11 9.87
C PHE A 737 -60.01 40.18 11.37
N VAL A 738 -58.71 40.35 11.78
CA VAL A 738 -58.18 41.45 12.56
C VAL A 738 -56.73 41.18 12.97
N GLN A 739 -55.79 41.90 12.34
CA GLN A 739 -54.72 42.77 12.83
C GLN A 739 -53.68 42.32 13.85
N LYS A 740 -52.44 42.61 13.44
CA LYS A 740 -51.22 42.83 14.25
C LYS A 740 -51.37 43.97 15.29
N PRO A 741 -50.48 44.04 16.29
CA PRO A 741 -49.33 44.94 16.23
C PRO A 741 -48.06 44.38 16.93
N SER A 742 -46.96 44.63 16.43
CA SER A 742 -45.73 45.47 16.45
C SER A 742 -45.17 45.87 17.85
N VAL A 743 -43.83 45.65 17.93
CA VAL A 743 -42.77 46.53 18.51
C VAL A 743 -42.43 46.44 20.00
N LYS A 744 -41.23 46.06 20.38
CA LYS A 744 -40.11 46.97 20.77
C LYS A 744 -38.89 46.23 21.41
N ASN A 745 -37.77 46.70 20.97
CA ASN A 745 -36.41 46.63 21.55
C ASN A 745 -36.21 46.70 23.05
N ARG A 746 -35.10 46.06 23.52
CA ARG A 746 -33.99 46.61 24.32
C ARG A 746 -32.98 45.50 24.62
N LYS A 747 -31.80 45.61 24.16
CA LYS A 747 -30.48 46.12 24.60
C LYS A 747 -30.00 45.59 25.99
N SER A 748 -28.76 45.08 25.89
CA SER A 748 -27.61 45.07 26.85
C SER A 748 -27.68 44.19 28.09
N VAL A 749 -26.78 43.32 28.28
CA VAL A 749 -25.36 43.53 28.77
C VAL A 749 -24.48 42.45 28.16
#